data_4dd2bf57c8258e4cc8af2299cf0ce5a9
#
_entry.id   4dd2bf57c8258e4cc8af2299cf0ce5a9
#
_cell.length_a   1.000
_cell.length_b   1.000
_cell.length_c   1.000
_cell.angle_alpha   90.00
_cell.angle_beta   90.00
_cell.angle_gamma   90.00
#
_symmetry.space_group_name_H-M   'P 1'
#
loop_
_entity.id
_entity.type
_entity.pdbx_description
1 polymer ?
#
loop_
_entity_poly.entity_id
_entity_poly.type
_entity_poly.pdbx_seq_one_letter_code
_entity_poly.pdbx_strand_id
1 'polypeptide(L)'
;MAEKLNNEANYSASNIQVLEGLEAVRKRPAMYIGDISEKGLHHLINETVDNSIDEAMAGYCTDIEITINEDNSVTVEDNGRGIPVDEHKKLHKSALEVVMTVLHAGGKFDKGSYKVSGGLHGVGVSCVNALSTHMLSQVYRDGKIYQQEYEKGKPLYPVKVVGETTKRGTRQQFWPDPTIFTTTTFKWDIVASRMRELAYLNAGIRITLRDLRPNEEGKTREEVFHAKDGLKEFVRYVDRHRTHLFDDVIYLKTEKQGIPIEVAIMYNTDYSENIHSYVNNINTIEGGTHLTGFRAALTRTLKAYADAEPSIAKQIEKAKIEIAGEDFREGLTAVISIKVAEPQFEGQTKTKLGNSEVSGAVQQAVGEALSNYLEEHPIEAKKICEKVVLAATARIAARKARESVQRKSVMSGGGLPGKLADCSNKDPKDCEIFLVEGDSAGGSAKQGRDRYTQAILPLRGKILNVEKVQWHRVFEAESVMNIIQSIGVRFGVEDEGDFEANTDKLRYDKIIIMTDADVDGSHIDTLIMTLFYRFMPKVIEDGHLYIATPPLYKCTYKKVSEYCYTEQQRQAFIDKYVEGKEDDKALHTQRYKGLGEMNPDQLWETTMDPAQRLLKQVTIQNAAEADEIFSMLMGDDVEPRRVFIEENATYANIDA
;
A
#
# COMPACT_ATOMS: atom_id res chain seq x y z
N MET A 1 -39.38 -38.95 -0.32
CA MET A 1 -39.08 -38.99 1.11
C MET A 1 -37.79 -38.27 1.33
N ALA A 2 -37.85 -37.09 1.93
CA ALA A 2 -36.69 -36.24 2.15
C ALA A 2 -35.95 -36.74 3.40
N GLU A 3 -34.74 -37.21 3.23
CA GLU A 3 -33.82 -37.35 4.37
C GLU A 3 -33.41 -35.96 4.83
N LYS A 4 -33.97 -35.57 5.97
CA LYS A 4 -33.48 -34.41 6.73
C LYS A 4 -32.06 -34.71 7.18
N LEU A 5 -31.09 -33.95 6.63
CA LEU A 5 -29.75 -33.80 7.18
C LEU A 5 -29.90 -33.11 8.57
N ASN A 6 -30.02 -33.89 9.62
CA ASN A 6 -29.77 -33.43 10.99
C ASN A 6 -28.25 -33.34 11.19
N ASN A 7 -27.67 -32.21 10.86
CA ASN A 7 -26.37 -31.79 11.35
C ASN A 7 -26.56 -30.67 12.40
N GLU A 8 -27.23 -30.95 13.47
CA GLU A 8 -27.00 -30.25 14.73
C GLU A 8 -25.62 -30.70 15.23
N ALA A 9 -24.58 -30.01 14.83
CA ALA A 9 -23.27 -30.12 15.44
C ALA A 9 -23.49 -29.81 16.93
N ASN A 10 -23.41 -30.83 17.79
CA ASN A 10 -23.47 -30.69 19.25
C ASN A 10 -22.37 -29.73 19.69
N TYR A 11 -22.66 -28.43 19.77
CA TYR A 11 -21.78 -27.44 20.35
C TYR A 11 -21.75 -27.66 21.87
N SER A 12 -20.70 -28.32 22.32
CA SER A 12 -20.50 -28.67 23.73
C SER A 12 -19.14 -28.16 24.22
N ALA A 13 -18.90 -28.17 25.49
CA ALA A 13 -17.61 -27.75 26.08
C ALA A 13 -16.41 -28.51 25.49
N SER A 14 -16.60 -29.72 24.98
CA SER A 14 -15.56 -30.50 24.29
C SER A 14 -15.17 -29.93 22.94
N ASN A 15 -15.96 -29.05 22.35
CA ASN A 15 -15.68 -28.37 21.08
C ASN A 15 -14.89 -27.07 21.28
N ILE A 16 -14.76 -26.62 22.54
CA ILE A 16 -13.97 -25.42 22.89
C ILE A 16 -12.50 -25.85 23.00
N GLN A 17 -11.69 -25.47 22.01
CA GLN A 17 -10.25 -25.69 22.04
C GLN A 17 -9.55 -24.47 22.63
N VAL A 18 -8.79 -24.65 23.69
CA VAL A 18 -7.87 -23.64 24.21
C VAL A 18 -6.53 -23.83 23.50
N LEU A 19 -6.12 -22.82 22.76
CA LEU A 19 -4.81 -22.81 22.09
C LEU A 19 -3.85 -22.02 22.97
N GLU A 20 -2.75 -22.63 23.36
CA GLU A 20 -1.74 -22.02 24.21
C GLU A 20 -0.51 -21.59 23.39
N GLY A 21 0.05 -20.42 23.73
CA GLY A 21 1.31 -19.94 23.22
C GLY A 21 1.36 -19.82 21.68
N LEU A 22 2.47 -20.27 21.08
CA LEU A 22 2.75 -20.11 19.64
C LEU A 22 1.89 -21.03 18.73
N GLU A 23 1.22 -22.03 19.28
CA GLU A 23 0.28 -22.87 18.50
C GLU A 23 -0.93 -22.07 18.01
N ALA A 24 -1.38 -21.06 18.78
CA ALA A 24 -2.43 -20.14 18.36
C ALA A 24 -2.02 -19.34 17.12
N VAL A 25 -0.76 -18.88 17.06
CA VAL A 25 -0.20 -18.14 15.93
C VAL A 25 -0.20 -19.02 14.67
N ARG A 26 0.27 -20.26 14.76
CA ARG A 26 0.32 -21.18 13.62
C ARG A 26 -1.08 -21.55 13.11
N LYS A 27 -2.06 -21.64 13.99
CA LYS A 27 -3.44 -22.02 13.63
C LYS A 27 -4.23 -20.86 13.02
N ARG A 28 -3.92 -19.62 13.41
CA ARG A 28 -4.58 -18.38 12.96
C ARG A 28 -3.54 -17.29 12.61
N PRO A 29 -2.63 -17.54 11.64
CA PRO A 29 -1.53 -16.60 11.37
C PRO A 29 -2.03 -15.21 10.96
N ALA A 30 -3.11 -15.12 10.18
CA ALA A 30 -3.67 -13.86 9.73
C ALA A 30 -4.09 -12.92 10.88
N MET A 31 -4.42 -13.43 12.06
CA MET A 31 -4.71 -12.59 13.24
C MET A 31 -3.48 -11.81 13.74
N TYR A 32 -2.26 -12.28 13.44
CA TYR A 32 -1.02 -11.72 13.95
C TYR A 32 -0.22 -10.96 12.88
N ILE A 33 -0.28 -11.40 11.62
CA ILE A 33 0.49 -10.84 10.50
C ILE A 33 -0.37 -10.28 9.36
N GLY A 34 -1.70 -10.24 9.56
CA GLY A 34 -2.66 -9.68 8.60
C GLY A 34 -3.13 -10.67 7.54
N ASP A 35 -2.23 -11.33 6.82
CA ASP A 35 -2.55 -12.37 5.85
C ASP A 35 -1.44 -13.44 5.77
N ILE A 36 -1.59 -14.41 4.86
CA ILE A 36 -0.61 -15.49 4.61
C ILE A 36 -0.07 -15.44 3.17
N SER A 37 -0.39 -14.39 2.43
CA SER A 37 0.10 -14.13 1.08
C SER A 37 1.48 -13.46 1.10
N GLU A 38 1.87 -12.89 -0.02
CA GLU A 38 3.10 -12.12 -0.19
C GLU A 38 3.26 -11.02 0.87
N LYS A 39 2.18 -10.30 1.22
CA LYS A 39 2.20 -9.23 2.23
C LYS A 39 2.54 -9.78 3.62
N GLY A 40 1.88 -10.86 4.04
CA GLY A 40 2.15 -11.51 5.32
C GLY A 40 3.56 -12.12 5.39
N LEU A 41 4.08 -12.65 4.25
CA LEU A 41 5.44 -13.14 4.17
C LEU A 41 6.45 -12.03 4.45
N HIS A 42 6.34 -10.88 3.77
CA HIS A 42 7.25 -9.74 3.95
C HIS A 42 7.13 -9.11 5.33
N HIS A 43 5.96 -9.24 6.00
CA HIS A 43 5.77 -8.77 7.37
C HIS A 43 6.72 -9.45 8.37
N LEU A 44 7.16 -10.70 8.11
CA LEU A 44 8.17 -11.37 8.95
C LEU A 44 9.50 -10.62 8.97
N ILE A 45 9.93 -10.08 7.82
CA ILE A 45 11.12 -9.22 7.74
C ILE A 45 10.90 -7.95 8.55
N ASN A 46 9.76 -7.28 8.36
CA ASN A 46 9.43 -6.05 9.04
C ASN A 46 9.46 -6.22 10.57
N GLU A 47 8.83 -7.26 11.11
CA GLU A 47 8.81 -7.53 12.56
C GLU A 47 10.22 -7.81 13.13
N THR A 48 11.11 -8.40 12.33
CA THR A 48 12.49 -8.65 12.77
C THR A 48 13.32 -7.36 12.71
N VAL A 49 13.21 -6.58 11.63
CA VAL A 49 13.92 -5.31 11.44
C VAL A 49 13.42 -4.25 12.42
N ASP A 50 12.13 -4.19 12.72
CA ASP A 50 11.56 -3.23 13.67
C ASP A 50 12.16 -3.38 15.09
N ASN A 51 12.63 -4.58 15.47
CA ASN A 51 13.36 -4.75 16.73
C ASN A 51 14.73 -4.05 16.69
N SER A 52 15.44 -4.13 15.57
CA SER A 52 16.72 -3.44 15.38
C SER A 52 16.53 -1.91 15.29
N ILE A 53 15.44 -1.47 14.66
CA ILE A 53 15.05 -0.06 14.63
C ILE A 53 14.68 0.48 16.02
N ASP A 54 14.03 -0.32 16.87
CA ASP A 54 13.75 0.06 18.26
C ASP A 54 15.05 0.25 19.06
N GLU A 55 16.09 -0.58 18.84
CA GLU A 55 17.42 -0.35 19.39
C GLU A 55 18.05 0.95 18.87
N ALA A 56 17.81 1.29 17.60
CA ALA A 56 18.31 2.53 17.03
C ALA A 56 17.58 3.76 17.60
N MET A 57 16.25 3.69 17.73
CA MET A 57 15.47 4.76 18.40
C MET A 57 15.89 4.96 19.86
N ALA A 58 16.35 3.89 20.53
CA ALA A 58 16.92 3.97 21.87
C ALA A 58 18.38 4.46 21.88
N GLY A 59 19.01 4.71 20.72
CA GLY A 59 20.36 5.24 20.57
C GLY A 59 21.47 4.22 20.66
N TYR A 60 21.16 2.93 20.55
CA TYR A 60 22.14 1.85 20.73
C TYR A 60 22.56 1.14 19.45
N CYS A 61 21.80 1.29 18.34
CA CYS A 61 22.08 0.68 17.06
C CYS A 61 22.32 1.76 15.98
N THR A 62 23.32 1.53 15.13
CA THR A 62 23.70 2.42 14.01
C THR A 62 23.74 1.69 12.68
N ASP A 63 23.88 0.36 12.71
CA ASP A 63 24.05 -0.45 11.52
C ASP A 63 23.14 -1.68 11.60
N ILE A 64 22.37 -1.90 10.53
CA ILE A 64 21.48 -3.04 10.36
C ILE A 64 21.79 -3.68 9.01
N GLU A 65 22.02 -4.99 8.99
CA GLU A 65 22.23 -5.76 7.78
C GLU A 65 21.09 -6.75 7.58
N ILE A 66 20.46 -6.73 6.42
CA ILE A 66 19.43 -7.67 6.00
C ILE A 66 19.97 -8.46 4.81
N THR A 67 19.92 -9.79 4.89
CA THR A 67 20.36 -10.65 3.80
C THR A 67 19.25 -11.65 3.44
N ILE A 68 18.81 -11.61 2.20
CA ILE A 68 17.99 -12.67 1.62
C ILE A 68 18.97 -13.72 1.09
N ASN A 69 18.95 -14.89 1.68
CA ASN A 69 19.90 -15.96 1.37
C ASN A 69 19.45 -16.77 0.13
N GLU A 70 20.36 -17.53 -0.46
CA GLU A 70 20.09 -18.36 -1.64
C GLU A 70 18.95 -19.38 -1.44
N ASP A 71 18.78 -19.86 -0.20
CA ASP A 71 17.72 -20.78 0.19
C ASP A 71 16.38 -20.11 0.57
N ASN A 72 16.23 -18.83 0.24
CA ASN A 72 15.09 -17.99 0.65
C ASN A 72 14.91 -17.82 2.16
N SER A 73 15.89 -18.14 2.99
CA SER A 73 15.90 -17.67 4.37
C SER A 73 16.29 -16.19 4.42
N VAL A 74 15.94 -15.52 5.52
CA VAL A 74 16.35 -14.14 5.75
C VAL A 74 17.17 -14.04 7.02
N THR A 75 18.28 -13.33 6.92
CA THR A 75 19.12 -12.95 8.06
C THR A 75 19.00 -11.47 8.33
N VAL A 76 18.74 -11.09 9.57
CA VAL A 76 18.78 -9.70 10.05
C VAL A 76 19.83 -9.64 11.18
N GLU A 77 20.82 -8.77 11.03
CA GLU A 77 21.89 -8.55 12.03
C GLU A 77 21.96 -7.05 12.36
N ASP A 78 22.02 -6.73 13.64
CA ASP A 78 22.19 -5.37 14.15
C ASP A 78 23.40 -5.25 15.09
N ASN A 79 23.86 -4.02 15.32
CA ASN A 79 24.92 -3.71 16.27
C ASN A 79 24.38 -3.10 17.59
N GLY A 80 23.13 -3.38 17.95
CA GLY A 80 22.47 -2.92 19.16
C GLY A 80 23.04 -3.51 20.45
N ARG A 81 22.26 -3.46 21.54
CA ARG A 81 22.70 -4.01 22.86
C ARG A 81 22.72 -5.54 22.91
N GLY A 82 22.03 -6.20 21.99
CA GLY A 82 21.73 -7.62 22.05
C GLY A 82 20.62 -7.96 23.04
N ILE A 83 19.77 -8.91 22.69
CA ILE A 83 18.68 -9.40 23.55
C ILE A 83 19.30 -9.94 24.86
N PRO A 84 18.73 -9.63 26.06
CA PRO A 84 19.21 -10.20 27.30
C PRO A 84 19.21 -11.75 27.27
N VAL A 85 20.24 -12.37 27.82
CA VAL A 85 20.40 -13.83 27.87
C VAL A 85 20.33 -14.40 29.28
N ASP A 86 20.28 -13.50 30.28
CA ASP A 86 20.18 -13.86 31.69
C ASP A 86 18.88 -14.64 31.98
N GLU A 87 18.85 -15.37 33.09
CA GLU A 87 17.67 -16.12 33.50
C GLU A 87 16.53 -15.21 33.92
N HIS A 88 15.38 -15.41 33.31
CA HIS A 88 14.12 -14.69 33.66
C HIS A 88 13.57 -15.25 35.00
N LYS A 89 13.52 -14.39 36.03
CA LYS A 89 13.22 -14.74 37.43
C LYS A 89 11.97 -15.57 37.67
N LYS A 90 10.89 -15.39 36.84
CA LYS A 90 9.61 -16.10 37.01
C LYS A 90 9.52 -17.39 36.19
N LEU A 91 10.18 -17.45 35.04
CA LEU A 91 10.03 -18.57 34.12
C LEU A 91 11.19 -19.54 34.15
N HIS A 92 12.28 -19.20 34.87
CA HIS A 92 13.52 -19.99 34.97
C HIS A 92 14.08 -20.44 33.62
N LYS A 93 13.99 -19.55 32.63
CA LYS A 93 14.48 -19.69 31.26
C LYS A 93 15.31 -18.47 30.90
N SER A 94 16.19 -18.58 29.92
CA SER A 94 16.88 -17.41 29.38
C SER A 94 15.88 -16.37 28.86
N ALA A 95 16.15 -15.08 29.07
CA ALA A 95 15.32 -14.01 28.55
C ALA A 95 15.21 -14.09 27.03
N LEU A 96 16.24 -14.50 26.29
CA LEU A 96 16.19 -14.78 24.86
C LEU A 96 15.13 -15.84 24.54
N GLU A 97 15.12 -16.99 25.24
CA GLU A 97 14.11 -18.03 25.02
C GLU A 97 12.71 -17.51 25.33
N VAL A 98 12.53 -16.71 26.37
CA VAL A 98 11.24 -16.12 26.73
C VAL A 98 10.72 -15.22 25.62
N VAL A 99 11.55 -14.30 25.11
CA VAL A 99 11.18 -13.37 24.01
C VAL A 99 10.82 -14.13 22.73
N MET A 100 11.51 -15.24 22.46
CA MET A 100 11.31 -16.02 21.24
C MET A 100 10.12 -16.98 21.30
N THR A 101 9.66 -17.38 22.49
CA THR A 101 8.68 -18.47 22.65
C THR A 101 7.42 -18.11 23.42
N VAL A 102 7.38 -16.95 24.05
CA VAL A 102 6.23 -16.52 24.86
C VAL A 102 5.61 -15.26 24.23
N LEU A 103 4.30 -15.32 23.96
CA LEU A 103 3.55 -14.15 23.49
C LEU A 103 3.44 -13.13 24.64
N HIS A 104 3.42 -11.85 24.27
CA HIS A 104 3.34 -10.74 25.21
C HIS A 104 4.50 -10.69 26.21
N ALA A 105 5.67 -11.11 25.76
CA ALA A 105 6.92 -11.04 26.53
C ALA A 105 7.91 -10.10 25.83
N GLY A 106 8.58 -9.21 26.57
CA GLY A 106 9.60 -8.32 26.03
C GLY A 106 9.94 -7.15 26.92
N GLY A 107 11.12 -6.57 26.73
CA GLY A 107 11.61 -5.40 27.49
C GLY A 107 10.88 -4.10 27.15
N LYS A 108 10.03 -4.08 26.11
CA LYS A 108 9.29 -2.91 25.64
C LYS A 108 8.09 -2.53 26.55
N PHE A 109 7.69 -3.42 27.46
CA PHE A 109 6.72 -3.13 28.50
C PHE A 109 7.33 -2.32 29.68
N ASP A 110 8.66 -2.23 29.75
CA ASP A 110 9.36 -1.45 30.76
C ASP A 110 9.80 -0.10 30.18
N LYS A 111 9.19 0.99 30.67
CA LYS A 111 9.49 2.37 30.26
C LYS A 111 10.94 2.80 30.54
N GLY A 112 11.63 2.10 31.44
CA GLY A 112 13.05 2.34 31.74
C GLY A 112 13.97 1.86 30.63
N SER A 113 13.57 0.84 29.88
CA SER A 113 14.37 0.21 28.81
C SER A 113 14.14 0.84 27.44
N TYR A 114 12.88 1.22 27.12
CA TYR A 114 12.50 1.87 25.87
C TYR A 114 11.47 2.98 26.17
N LYS A 115 11.85 4.23 25.91
CA LYS A 115 10.92 5.38 26.03
C LYS A 115 9.87 5.38 24.91
N VAL A 116 10.27 4.93 23.73
CA VAL A 116 9.45 4.84 22.53
C VAL A 116 9.82 3.56 21.80
N SER A 117 8.85 2.83 21.28
CA SER A 117 9.07 1.66 20.42
C SER A 117 7.94 1.51 19.41
N GLY A 118 8.24 0.91 18.25
CA GLY A 118 7.24 0.48 17.26
C GLY A 118 6.56 -0.83 17.67
N GLY A 119 7.29 -1.70 18.35
CA GLY A 119 6.77 -2.97 18.87
C GLY A 119 6.02 -2.80 20.19
N LEU A 120 4.69 -2.84 20.16
CA LEU A 120 3.83 -2.56 21.33
C LEU A 120 3.36 -3.83 22.06
N HIS A 121 3.17 -4.92 21.34
CA HIS A 121 2.46 -6.09 21.85
C HIS A 121 3.37 -7.21 22.35
N GLY A 122 4.68 -7.12 22.12
CA GLY A 122 5.64 -8.17 22.51
C GLY A 122 5.39 -9.52 21.83
N VAL A 123 4.92 -9.49 20.58
CA VAL A 123 4.56 -10.71 19.82
C VAL A 123 5.34 -10.87 18.51
N GLY A 124 5.96 -9.81 17.98
CA GLY A 124 6.53 -9.80 16.61
C GLY A 124 7.49 -10.93 16.34
N VAL A 125 8.64 -10.95 17.01
CA VAL A 125 9.68 -11.98 16.77
C VAL A 125 9.22 -13.39 17.15
N SER A 126 8.36 -13.53 18.16
CA SER A 126 7.78 -14.84 18.52
C SER A 126 6.81 -15.34 17.46
N CYS A 127 6.10 -14.44 16.76
CA CYS A 127 5.29 -14.79 15.58
C CYS A 127 6.19 -15.22 14.40
N VAL A 128 7.30 -14.52 14.15
CA VAL A 128 8.29 -14.95 13.12
C VAL A 128 8.78 -16.36 13.41
N ASN A 129 9.16 -16.64 14.66
CA ASN A 129 9.58 -17.96 15.09
C ASN A 129 8.50 -19.03 14.89
N ALA A 130 7.25 -18.73 15.30
CA ALA A 130 6.13 -19.64 15.14
C ALA A 130 5.81 -19.97 13.67
N LEU A 131 5.96 -18.99 12.77
CA LEU A 131 5.62 -19.10 11.35
C LEU A 131 6.79 -19.52 10.46
N SER A 132 7.90 -19.91 11.08
CA SER A 132 9.09 -20.44 10.41
C SER A 132 9.22 -21.94 10.63
N THR A 133 9.73 -22.67 9.63
CA THR A 133 10.12 -24.08 9.80
C THR A 133 11.31 -24.19 10.74
N HIS A 134 12.25 -23.26 10.59
CA HIS A 134 13.47 -23.18 11.40
C HIS A 134 13.81 -21.72 11.70
N MET A 135 14.37 -21.45 12.87
CA MET A 135 14.90 -20.13 13.23
C MET A 135 16.18 -20.28 14.06
N LEU A 136 17.17 -19.44 13.74
CA LEU A 136 18.44 -19.34 14.46
C LEU A 136 18.55 -17.94 15.07
N SER A 137 18.70 -17.88 16.38
CA SER A 137 18.97 -16.64 17.12
C SER A 137 20.38 -16.66 17.68
N GLN A 138 21.17 -15.65 17.35
CA GLN A 138 22.49 -15.39 17.94
C GLN A 138 22.49 -14.01 18.59
N VAL A 139 23.07 -13.94 19.78
CA VAL A 139 23.23 -12.68 20.52
C VAL A 139 24.71 -12.49 20.83
N TYR A 140 25.23 -11.34 20.45
CA TYR A 140 26.60 -10.90 20.70
C TYR A 140 26.61 -9.97 21.92
N ARG A 141 26.98 -10.51 23.07
CA ARG A 141 26.90 -9.78 24.34
C ARG A 141 27.97 -10.25 25.32
N ASP A 142 28.53 -9.33 26.09
CA ASP A 142 29.50 -9.61 27.15
C ASP A 142 30.69 -10.44 26.68
N GLY A 143 31.18 -10.19 25.45
CA GLY A 143 32.31 -10.88 24.83
C GLY A 143 32.01 -12.30 24.32
N LYS A 144 30.75 -12.73 24.35
CA LYS A 144 30.32 -14.08 23.98
C LYS A 144 29.27 -14.10 22.89
N ILE A 145 29.21 -15.21 22.16
CA ILE A 145 28.16 -15.53 21.21
C ILE A 145 27.22 -16.52 21.87
N TYR A 146 26.01 -16.08 22.18
CA TYR A 146 24.94 -16.93 22.66
C TYR A 146 24.08 -17.36 21.49
N GLN A 147 23.65 -18.63 21.47
CA GLN A 147 22.86 -19.20 20.38
C GLN A 147 21.72 -20.06 20.90
N GLN A 148 20.59 -20.00 20.21
CA GLN A 148 19.50 -20.95 20.34
C GLN A 148 18.82 -21.13 18.98
N GLU A 149 18.39 -22.35 18.68
CA GLU A 149 17.66 -22.70 17.48
C GLU A 149 16.28 -23.20 17.83
N TYR A 150 15.36 -23.00 16.89
CA TYR A 150 13.95 -23.30 17.05
C TYR A 150 13.41 -24.00 15.79
N GLU A 151 12.47 -24.91 16.02
CA GLU A 151 11.68 -25.54 14.96
C GLU A 151 10.21 -25.26 15.22
N LYS A 152 9.58 -24.52 14.29
CA LYS A 152 8.15 -24.15 14.38
C LYS A 152 7.77 -23.53 15.74
N GLY A 153 8.62 -22.63 16.23
CA GLY A 153 8.42 -21.93 17.49
C GLY A 153 8.88 -22.70 18.74
N LYS A 154 9.36 -23.95 18.63
CA LYS A 154 9.84 -24.75 19.76
C LYS A 154 11.35 -24.75 19.83
N PRO A 155 11.96 -24.46 21.01
CA PRO A 155 13.41 -24.48 21.14
C PRO A 155 13.95 -25.91 21.00
N LEU A 156 15.04 -26.08 20.23
CA LEU A 156 15.70 -27.38 20.05
C LEU A 156 16.62 -27.71 21.21
N TYR A 157 17.15 -26.70 21.87
CA TYR A 157 18.05 -26.81 23.02
C TYR A 157 18.03 -25.51 23.83
N PRO A 158 18.45 -25.52 25.11
CA PRO A 158 18.59 -24.29 25.90
C PRO A 158 19.64 -23.35 25.30
N VAL A 159 19.55 -22.03 25.57
CA VAL A 159 20.57 -21.07 25.16
C VAL A 159 21.97 -21.54 25.58
N LYS A 160 22.89 -21.54 24.64
CA LYS A 160 24.28 -21.96 24.87
C LYS A 160 25.28 -20.95 24.33
N VAL A 161 26.47 -20.89 24.94
CA VAL A 161 27.59 -20.13 24.40
C VAL A 161 28.28 -21.00 23.34
N VAL A 162 28.45 -20.41 22.13
CA VAL A 162 29.06 -21.10 20.99
C VAL A 162 30.40 -20.50 20.56
N GLY A 163 30.78 -19.35 21.12
CA GLY A 163 32.07 -18.71 20.81
C GLY A 163 32.26 -17.41 21.57
N GLU A 164 33.39 -16.76 21.30
CA GLU A 164 33.74 -15.43 21.77
C GLU A 164 33.66 -14.43 20.63
N THR A 165 33.37 -13.14 20.94
CA THR A 165 33.22 -12.09 19.94
C THR A 165 33.56 -10.73 20.53
N THR A 166 34.02 -9.82 19.66
CA THR A 166 34.12 -8.38 19.96
C THR A 166 32.90 -7.62 19.46
N LYS A 167 32.03 -8.27 18.68
CA LYS A 167 30.79 -7.69 18.21
C LYS A 167 29.78 -7.53 19.36
N ARG A 168 28.82 -6.64 19.15
CA ARG A 168 27.63 -6.45 19.97
C ARG A 168 26.42 -6.45 19.06
N GLY A 169 25.27 -6.94 19.54
CA GLY A 169 24.02 -6.91 18.79
C GLY A 169 23.28 -8.24 18.75
N THR A 170 22.33 -8.33 17.83
CA THR A 170 21.50 -9.53 17.64
C THR A 170 21.56 -9.94 16.17
N ARG A 171 21.61 -11.24 15.91
CA ARG A 171 21.45 -11.83 14.58
C ARG A 171 20.33 -12.85 14.63
N GLN A 172 19.34 -12.65 13.77
CA GLN A 172 18.19 -13.53 13.59
C GLN A 172 18.19 -14.07 12.17
N GLN A 173 18.06 -15.40 12.02
CA GLN A 173 17.87 -16.01 10.70
C GLN A 173 16.65 -16.92 10.75
N PHE A 174 15.76 -16.81 9.78
CA PHE A 174 14.51 -17.56 9.76
C PHE A 174 14.16 -18.08 8.36
N TRP A 175 13.49 -19.23 8.34
CA TRP A 175 13.01 -19.92 7.14
C TRP A 175 11.49 -19.97 7.18
N PRO A 176 10.76 -19.20 6.33
CA PRO A 176 9.30 -19.21 6.31
C PRO A 176 8.72 -20.59 6.09
N ASP A 177 7.61 -20.92 6.76
CA ASP A 177 6.99 -22.24 6.64
C ASP A 177 6.11 -22.34 5.38
N PRO A 178 6.48 -23.13 4.36
CA PRO A 178 5.70 -23.27 3.12
C PRO A 178 4.34 -23.96 3.33
N THR A 179 4.07 -24.51 4.50
CA THR A 179 2.75 -25.09 4.83
C THR A 179 1.77 -24.04 5.32
N ILE A 180 2.24 -22.81 5.59
CA ILE A 180 1.45 -21.68 6.08
C ILE A 180 1.30 -20.63 4.98
N PHE A 181 2.42 -20.24 4.37
CA PHE A 181 2.43 -19.19 3.37
C PHE A 181 2.13 -19.71 1.96
N THR A 182 1.37 -18.93 1.19
CA THR A 182 1.07 -19.24 -0.22
C THR A 182 2.31 -19.10 -1.12
N THR A 183 3.30 -18.32 -0.70
CA THR A 183 4.63 -18.18 -1.31
C THR A 183 5.68 -18.01 -0.21
N THR A 184 6.90 -18.45 -0.46
CA THR A 184 8.06 -18.24 0.43
C THR A 184 9.16 -17.42 -0.25
N THR A 185 8.88 -16.85 -1.42
CA THR A 185 9.85 -16.05 -2.17
C THR A 185 9.71 -14.59 -1.82
N PHE A 186 10.73 -14.01 -1.21
CA PHE A 186 10.80 -12.58 -0.92
C PHE A 186 11.10 -11.78 -2.18
N LYS A 187 10.43 -10.63 -2.34
CA LYS A 187 10.68 -9.68 -3.42
C LYS A 187 11.60 -8.57 -2.94
N TRP A 188 12.66 -8.34 -3.72
CA TRP A 188 13.64 -7.29 -3.43
C TRP A 188 12.98 -5.92 -3.26
N ASP A 189 12.15 -5.51 -4.22
CA ASP A 189 11.62 -4.15 -4.28
C ASP A 189 10.76 -3.81 -3.05
N ILE A 190 9.97 -4.77 -2.55
CA ILE A 190 9.16 -4.59 -1.35
C ILE A 190 10.06 -4.38 -0.12
N VAL A 191 11.13 -5.17 0.01
CA VAL A 191 12.06 -5.04 1.14
C VAL A 191 12.87 -3.75 1.03
N ALA A 192 13.40 -3.43 -0.16
CA ALA A 192 14.21 -2.24 -0.41
C ALA A 192 13.43 -0.95 -0.15
N SER A 193 12.16 -0.88 -0.59
CA SER A 193 11.28 0.26 -0.34
C SER A 193 11.09 0.51 1.16
N ARG A 194 10.82 -0.54 1.93
CA ARG A 194 10.68 -0.42 3.39
C ARG A 194 11.99 -0.03 4.08
N MET A 195 13.13 -0.56 3.67
CA MET A 195 14.43 -0.21 4.23
C MET A 195 14.79 1.26 3.95
N ARG A 196 14.45 1.75 2.77
CA ARG A 196 14.61 3.16 2.38
C ARG A 196 13.78 4.09 3.27
N GLU A 197 12.50 3.79 3.48
CA GLU A 197 11.65 4.54 4.42
C GLU A 197 12.26 4.59 5.83
N LEU A 198 12.67 3.43 6.37
CA LEU A 198 13.23 3.34 7.70
C LEU A 198 14.53 4.15 7.84
N ALA A 199 15.37 4.18 6.80
CA ALA A 199 16.59 5.00 6.79
C ALA A 199 16.26 6.51 6.83
N TYR A 200 15.22 6.95 6.08
CA TYR A 200 14.77 8.34 6.13
C TYR A 200 14.14 8.72 7.48
N LEU A 201 13.35 7.83 8.07
CA LEU A 201 12.67 8.07 9.36
C LEU A 201 13.64 8.06 10.55
N ASN A 202 14.85 7.52 10.37
CA ASN A 202 15.86 7.39 11.42
C ASN A 202 17.21 7.92 10.92
N ALA A 203 17.32 9.24 10.83
CA ALA A 203 18.53 9.90 10.31
C ALA A 203 19.81 9.37 10.97
N GLY A 204 20.82 9.06 10.14
CA GLY A 204 22.13 8.56 10.58
C GLY A 204 22.26 7.05 10.70
N ILE A 205 21.15 6.30 10.62
CA ILE A 205 21.20 4.82 10.56
C ILE A 205 21.72 4.38 9.19
N ARG A 206 22.48 3.29 9.17
CA ARG A 206 22.89 2.60 7.96
C ARG A 206 22.15 1.27 7.87
N ILE A 207 21.40 1.05 6.80
CA ILE A 207 20.71 -0.20 6.53
C ILE A 207 21.27 -0.78 5.25
N THR A 208 21.87 -1.98 5.31
CA THR A 208 22.41 -2.69 4.16
C THR A 208 21.49 -3.85 3.82
N LEU A 209 20.96 -3.88 2.61
CA LEU A 209 20.16 -4.99 2.09
C LEU A 209 20.98 -5.76 1.06
N ARG A 210 21.06 -7.08 1.21
CA ARG A 210 21.72 -8.00 0.27
C ARG A 210 20.74 -9.06 -0.19
N ASP A 211 20.77 -9.38 -1.47
CA ASP A 211 20.11 -10.57 -2.04
C ASP A 211 21.19 -11.47 -2.65
N LEU A 212 21.41 -12.60 -2.00
CA LEU A 212 22.41 -13.57 -2.44
C LEU A 212 21.90 -14.53 -3.50
N ARG A 213 20.60 -14.46 -3.80
CA ARG A 213 20.01 -15.25 -4.90
C ARG A 213 20.52 -14.68 -6.23
N PRO A 214 21.09 -15.52 -7.09
CA PRO A 214 21.57 -15.04 -8.38
C PRO A 214 20.39 -14.60 -9.25
N ASN A 215 20.52 -13.43 -9.87
CA ASN A 215 19.61 -13.00 -10.93
C ASN A 215 19.87 -13.80 -12.22
N GLU A 216 19.14 -13.51 -13.30
CA GLU A 216 19.30 -14.18 -14.61
C GLU A 216 20.73 -14.07 -15.16
N GLU A 217 21.51 -13.07 -14.75
CA GLU A 217 22.92 -12.89 -15.12
C GLU A 217 23.89 -13.57 -14.13
N GLY A 218 23.40 -14.26 -13.11
CA GLY A 218 24.22 -14.89 -12.08
C GLY A 218 24.84 -13.92 -11.07
N LYS A 219 24.32 -12.68 -10.98
CA LYS A 219 24.81 -11.64 -10.05
C LYS A 219 23.94 -11.54 -8.82
N THR A 220 24.56 -11.26 -7.67
CA THR A 220 23.88 -10.87 -6.43
C THR A 220 23.59 -9.37 -6.40
N ARG A 221 22.66 -8.93 -5.54
CA ARG A 221 22.28 -7.52 -5.40
C ARG A 221 22.60 -7.01 -3.99
N GLU A 222 23.16 -5.80 -3.90
CA GLU A 222 23.39 -5.11 -2.62
C GLU A 222 23.03 -3.62 -2.77
N GLU A 223 22.36 -3.06 -1.77
CA GLU A 223 22.04 -1.63 -1.68
C GLU A 223 22.19 -1.16 -0.23
N VAL A 224 22.73 0.05 -0.05
CA VAL A 224 22.93 0.67 1.26
C VAL A 224 22.03 1.90 1.36
N PHE A 225 21.10 1.88 2.32
CA PHE A 225 20.22 2.98 2.65
C PHE A 225 20.79 3.75 3.82
N HIS A 226 21.06 5.03 3.63
CA HIS A 226 21.62 5.90 4.66
C HIS A 226 21.24 7.35 4.38
N ALA A 227 20.41 7.95 5.23
CA ALA A 227 19.98 9.33 5.13
C ALA A 227 20.62 10.16 6.24
N LYS A 228 21.28 11.27 5.88
CA LYS A 228 21.89 12.19 6.84
C LYS A 228 20.89 13.23 7.33
N ASP A 229 20.07 13.75 6.41
CA ASP A 229 19.11 14.80 6.69
C ASP A 229 17.67 14.26 6.91
N GLY A 230 17.51 12.94 7.00
CA GLY A 230 16.27 12.28 7.41
C GLY A 230 15.04 12.70 6.62
N LEU A 231 14.04 13.31 7.30
CA LEU A 231 12.78 13.68 6.66
C LEU A 231 12.94 14.74 5.56
N LYS A 232 13.97 15.55 5.56
CA LYS A 232 14.23 16.50 4.47
C LYS A 232 14.58 15.75 3.17
N GLU A 233 15.39 14.70 3.27
CA GLU A 233 15.69 13.85 2.13
C GLU A 233 14.45 13.05 1.71
N PHE A 234 13.66 12.59 2.68
CA PHE A 234 12.46 11.82 2.41
C PHE A 234 11.43 12.62 1.62
N VAL A 235 11.10 13.83 2.04
CA VAL A 235 10.11 14.65 1.32
C VAL A 235 10.59 14.99 -0.09
N ARG A 236 11.90 15.24 -0.28
CA ARG A 236 12.48 15.44 -1.61
C ARG A 236 12.43 14.17 -2.47
N TYR A 237 12.66 13.01 -1.87
CA TYR A 237 12.55 11.73 -2.55
C TYR A 237 11.13 11.48 -3.05
N VAL A 238 10.12 11.69 -2.21
CA VAL A 238 8.71 11.51 -2.57
C VAL A 238 8.26 12.53 -3.61
N ASP A 239 8.82 13.74 -3.58
CA ASP A 239 8.43 14.86 -4.48
C ASP A 239 9.33 15.00 -5.73
N ARG A 240 10.31 14.09 -5.92
CA ARG A 240 11.39 14.23 -6.93
C ARG A 240 10.92 14.30 -8.39
N HIS A 241 9.72 13.82 -8.69
CA HIS A 241 9.14 13.79 -10.04
C HIS A 241 8.12 14.92 -10.26
N ARG A 242 8.08 15.91 -9.37
CA ARG A 242 7.16 17.05 -9.44
C ARG A 242 7.93 18.36 -9.61
N THR A 243 7.28 19.31 -10.25
CA THR A 243 7.84 20.67 -10.39
C THR A 243 7.59 21.46 -9.11
N HIS A 244 8.65 21.77 -8.36
CA HIS A 244 8.54 22.49 -7.10
C HIS A 244 8.20 23.98 -7.29
N LEU A 245 7.45 24.57 -6.36
CA LEU A 245 7.22 26.01 -6.32
C LEU A 245 8.47 26.77 -5.86
N PHE A 246 9.33 26.12 -5.04
CA PHE A 246 10.61 26.60 -4.52
C PHE A 246 11.44 25.42 -4.02
N ASP A 247 12.77 25.59 -3.96
CA ASP A 247 13.71 24.49 -3.66
C ASP A 247 13.84 24.16 -2.18
N ASP A 248 13.47 25.10 -1.28
CA ASP A 248 13.61 24.91 0.15
C ASP A 248 12.55 23.96 0.72
N VAL A 249 12.98 23.16 1.71
CA VAL A 249 12.09 22.30 2.50
C VAL A 249 11.67 23.05 3.77
N ILE A 250 10.37 23.23 3.95
CA ILE A 250 9.83 23.70 5.23
C ILE A 250 9.98 22.57 6.23
N TYR A 251 10.85 22.73 7.21
CA TYR A 251 11.22 21.66 8.13
C TYR A 251 11.10 22.10 9.59
N LEU A 252 10.52 21.23 10.39
CA LEU A 252 10.50 21.40 11.84
C LEU A 252 10.92 20.11 12.53
N LYS A 253 11.64 20.26 13.65
CA LYS A 253 11.94 19.20 14.59
C LYS A 253 11.83 19.78 15.99
N THR A 254 10.87 19.33 16.77
CA THR A 254 10.57 19.89 18.09
C THR A 254 9.94 18.83 19.00
N GLU A 255 9.78 19.16 20.27
CA GLU A 255 9.03 18.37 21.24
C GLU A 255 7.93 19.22 21.85
N LYS A 256 6.70 18.75 21.84
CA LYS A 256 5.55 19.40 22.48
C LYS A 256 4.81 18.38 23.34
N GLN A 257 4.53 18.76 24.58
CA GLN A 257 3.83 17.91 25.55
C GLN A 257 4.50 16.53 25.74
N GLY A 258 5.83 16.45 25.63
CA GLY A 258 6.58 15.20 25.71
C GLY A 258 6.52 14.34 24.45
N ILE A 259 5.97 14.86 23.35
CA ILE A 259 5.87 14.16 22.06
C ILE A 259 6.91 14.76 21.10
N PRO A 260 7.95 14.03 20.69
CA PRO A 260 8.83 14.42 19.60
C PRO A 260 8.06 14.45 18.28
N ILE A 261 8.14 15.58 17.58
CA ILE A 261 7.43 15.86 16.33
C ILE A 261 8.45 16.34 15.30
N GLU A 262 8.48 15.67 14.16
CA GLU A 262 9.31 16.02 13.03
C GLU A 262 8.45 16.06 11.77
N VAL A 263 8.52 17.17 11.02
CA VAL A 263 7.71 17.37 9.80
C VAL A 263 8.57 18.02 8.74
N ALA A 264 8.45 17.53 7.51
CA ALA A 264 9.04 18.14 6.32
C ALA A 264 7.93 18.36 5.28
N ILE A 265 7.92 19.56 4.68
CA ILE A 265 6.88 20.01 3.75
C ILE A 265 7.54 20.59 2.51
N MET A 266 6.99 20.28 1.34
CA MET A 266 7.26 20.92 0.06
C MET A 266 5.95 21.27 -0.64
N TYR A 267 6.01 22.28 -1.50
CA TYR A 267 4.91 22.63 -2.40
C TYR A 267 5.34 22.52 -3.86
N ASN A 268 4.49 21.96 -4.68
CA ASN A 268 4.68 21.73 -6.10
C ASN A 268 3.51 22.28 -6.95
N THR A 269 3.61 22.13 -8.25
CA THR A 269 2.60 22.64 -9.19
C THR A 269 1.42 21.68 -9.41
N ASP A 270 1.48 20.46 -8.88
CA ASP A 270 0.45 19.45 -9.03
C ASP A 270 -0.86 19.81 -8.34
N TYR A 271 -1.89 19.03 -8.59
CA TYR A 271 -3.25 19.26 -8.10
C TYR A 271 -3.64 18.31 -6.96
N SER A 272 -2.77 17.38 -6.60
CA SER A 272 -3.01 16.38 -5.55
C SER A 272 -2.32 16.72 -4.24
N GLU A 273 -2.87 16.22 -3.14
CA GLU A 273 -2.25 16.17 -1.81
C GLU A 273 -1.45 14.88 -1.70
N ASN A 274 -0.23 14.96 -1.16
CA ASN A 274 0.62 13.80 -0.92
C ASN A 274 1.21 13.86 0.50
N ILE A 275 0.52 13.28 1.47
CA ILE A 275 0.92 13.31 2.87
C ILE A 275 1.21 11.90 3.38
N HIS A 276 2.43 11.68 3.86
CA HIS A 276 2.88 10.47 4.52
C HIS A 276 3.01 10.68 6.01
N SER A 277 2.30 9.89 6.80
CA SER A 277 2.28 10.06 8.25
C SER A 277 2.75 8.80 8.98
N TYR A 278 3.61 9.00 9.99
CA TYR A 278 4.29 7.94 10.72
C TYR A 278 4.19 8.15 12.24
N VAL A 279 3.93 7.07 12.95
CA VAL A 279 3.96 7.01 14.42
C VAL A 279 4.93 5.91 14.84
N ASN A 280 6.02 6.26 15.55
CA ASN A 280 7.06 5.29 15.95
C ASN A 280 7.57 4.47 14.74
N ASN A 281 7.78 5.11 13.60
CA ASN A 281 8.19 4.53 12.31
C ASN A 281 7.14 3.61 11.64
N ILE A 282 5.94 3.51 12.19
CA ILE A 282 4.82 2.77 11.58
C ILE A 282 4.07 3.72 10.66
N ASN A 283 3.85 3.31 9.41
CA ASN A 283 3.06 4.06 8.44
C ASN A 283 1.57 4.00 8.82
N THR A 284 0.99 5.17 9.13
CA THR A 284 -0.43 5.29 9.46
C THR A 284 -1.21 5.70 8.21
N ILE A 285 -1.47 4.73 7.35
CA ILE A 285 -2.10 4.94 6.02
C ILE A 285 -3.48 5.64 6.17
N GLU A 286 -4.26 5.26 7.17
CA GLU A 286 -5.55 5.89 7.48
C GLU A 286 -5.41 7.17 8.33
N GLY A 287 -4.19 7.65 8.57
CA GLY A 287 -3.91 8.86 9.32
C GLY A 287 -4.17 8.72 10.82
N GLY A 288 -4.95 9.63 11.35
CA GLY A 288 -5.30 9.71 12.78
C GLY A 288 -5.11 11.11 13.36
N THR A 289 -5.08 11.22 14.68
CA THR A 289 -5.07 12.50 15.41
C THR A 289 -3.88 13.39 15.08
N HIS A 290 -2.71 12.84 14.76
CA HIS A 290 -1.53 13.60 14.35
C HIS A 290 -1.72 14.26 12.97
N LEU A 291 -2.33 13.55 12.01
CA LEU A 291 -2.64 14.09 10.69
C LEU A 291 -3.74 15.16 10.79
N THR A 292 -4.77 14.92 11.59
CA THR A 292 -5.81 15.93 11.89
C THR A 292 -5.21 17.20 12.49
N GLY A 293 -4.29 17.07 13.46
CA GLY A 293 -3.58 18.20 14.05
C GLY A 293 -2.73 18.96 13.03
N PHE A 294 -2.04 18.26 12.15
CA PHE A 294 -1.25 18.85 11.08
C PHE A 294 -2.12 19.63 10.08
N ARG A 295 -3.18 19.05 9.56
CA ARG A 295 -4.11 19.68 8.61
C ARG A 295 -4.76 20.93 9.20
N ALA A 296 -5.17 20.86 10.47
CA ALA A 296 -5.76 22.00 11.17
C ALA A 296 -4.75 23.15 11.36
N ALA A 297 -3.50 22.85 11.73
CA ALA A 297 -2.44 23.84 11.85
C ALA A 297 -2.11 24.50 10.51
N LEU A 298 -1.92 23.69 9.48
CA LEU A 298 -1.61 24.16 8.12
C LEU A 298 -2.68 25.15 7.64
N THR A 299 -3.94 24.72 7.67
CA THR A 299 -5.09 25.53 7.25
C THR A 299 -5.17 26.84 8.01
N ARG A 300 -5.10 26.78 9.34
CA ARG A 300 -5.22 27.98 10.19
C ARG A 300 -4.10 28.97 9.94
N THR A 301 -2.85 28.50 9.87
CA THR A 301 -1.67 29.36 9.76
C THR A 301 -1.57 30.01 8.39
N LEU A 302 -1.76 29.22 7.31
CA LEU A 302 -1.74 29.76 5.93
C LEU A 302 -2.91 30.72 5.68
N LYS A 303 -4.09 30.43 6.23
CA LYS A 303 -5.24 31.33 6.11
C LYS A 303 -4.96 32.66 6.81
N ALA A 304 -4.43 32.64 8.05
CA ALA A 304 -4.07 33.85 8.77
C ALA A 304 -3.05 34.70 8.00
N TYR A 305 -2.05 34.06 7.38
CA TYR A 305 -1.07 34.75 6.55
C TYR A 305 -1.68 35.32 5.28
N ALA A 306 -2.51 34.56 4.56
CA ALA A 306 -3.20 35.01 3.34
C ALA A 306 -4.14 36.20 3.59
N ASP A 307 -4.84 36.21 4.72
CA ASP A 307 -5.73 37.29 5.14
C ASP A 307 -4.94 38.57 5.52
N ALA A 308 -3.72 38.39 6.08
CA ALA A 308 -2.85 39.50 6.47
C ALA A 308 -2.05 40.11 5.32
N GLU A 309 -1.77 39.36 4.26
CA GLU A 309 -0.98 39.80 3.10
C GLU A 309 -1.86 40.62 2.12
N PRO A 310 -1.63 41.97 1.97
CA PRO A 310 -2.55 42.84 1.23
C PRO A 310 -2.73 42.48 -0.25
N SER A 311 -1.70 41.90 -0.87
CA SER A 311 -1.75 41.51 -2.28
C SER A 311 -2.64 40.29 -2.51
N ILE A 312 -2.62 39.34 -1.59
CA ILE A 312 -3.40 38.11 -1.60
C ILE A 312 -4.85 38.41 -1.19
N ALA A 313 -5.06 39.16 -0.10
CA ALA A 313 -6.38 39.56 0.35
C ALA A 313 -7.19 40.27 -0.75
N LYS A 314 -6.56 41.18 -1.50
CA LYS A 314 -7.19 41.84 -2.66
C LYS A 314 -7.53 40.85 -3.80
N GLN A 315 -6.71 39.84 -4.04
CA GLN A 315 -7.01 38.80 -5.05
C GLN A 315 -8.25 37.99 -4.65
N ILE A 316 -8.32 37.56 -3.39
CA ILE A 316 -9.45 36.81 -2.81
C ILE A 316 -10.74 37.65 -2.92
N GLU A 317 -10.69 38.91 -2.50
CA GLU A 317 -11.84 39.82 -2.57
C GLU A 317 -12.32 40.06 -4.01
N LYS A 318 -11.38 40.36 -4.93
CA LYS A 318 -11.69 40.60 -6.35
C LYS A 318 -12.29 39.35 -7.02
N ALA A 319 -11.79 38.17 -6.72
CA ALA A 319 -12.29 36.91 -7.27
C ALA A 319 -13.58 36.45 -6.59
N LYS A 320 -13.96 37.03 -5.44
CA LYS A 320 -15.12 36.64 -4.62
C LYS A 320 -15.09 35.15 -4.29
N ILE A 321 -13.93 34.65 -3.90
CA ILE A 321 -13.70 33.25 -3.54
C ILE A 321 -13.68 33.09 -2.04
N GLU A 322 -14.14 31.94 -1.56
CA GLU A 322 -13.97 31.47 -0.20
C GLU A 322 -12.95 30.33 -0.24
N ILE A 323 -11.87 30.48 0.54
CA ILE A 323 -10.83 29.47 0.63
C ILE A 323 -11.24 28.41 1.65
N ALA A 324 -11.25 27.15 1.23
CA ALA A 324 -11.50 25.99 2.08
C ALA A 324 -10.17 25.32 2.53
N GLY A 325 -10.26 24.43 3.51
CA GLY A 325 -9.07 23.73 4.04
C GLY A 325 -8.34 22.90 2.98
N GLU A 326 -9.05 22.32 2.04
CA GLU A 326 -8.51 21.54 0.93
C GLU A 326 -7.64 22.36 -0.03
N ASP A 327 -7.97 23.63 -0.26
CA ASP A 327 -7.22 24.51 -1.17
C ASP A 327 -5.77 24.71 -0.67
N PHE A 328 -5.53 24.63 0.64
CA PHE A 328 -4.19 24.73 1.23
C PHE A 328 -3.34 23.47 1.06
N ARG A 329 -3.96 22.36 0.66
CA ARG A 329 -3.31 21.07 0.49
C ARG A 329 -3.06 20.69 -0.97
N GLU A 330 -3.63 21.44 -1.93
CA GLU A 330 -3.35 21.24 -3.35
C GLU A 330 -1.87 21.54 -3.66
N GLY A 331 -1.17 20.55 -4.23
CA GLY A 331 0.26 20.60 -4.52
C GLY A 331 1.14 20.48 -3.26
N LEU A 332 0.58 20.02 -2.15
CA LEU A 332 1.31 19.76 -0.91
C LEU A 332 1.92 18.37 -0.90
N THR A 333 3.23 18.27 -0.68
CA THR A 333 3.89 17.04 -0.25
C THR A 333 4.41 17.21 1.17
N ALA A 334 4.05 16.30 2.08
CA ALA A 334 4.47 16.37 3.47
C ALA A 334 4.80 14.99 4.05
N VAL A 335 5.82 14.95 4.90
CA VAL A 335 6.13 13.78 5.71
C VAL A 335 6.05 14.17 7.18
N ILE A 336 5.25 13.45 7.95
CA ILE A 336 5.01 13.70 9.37
C ILE A 336 5.48 12.48 10.16
N SER A 337 6.41 12.65 11.08
CA SER A 337 6.90 11.59 11.96
C SER A 337 6.79 12.04 13.42
N ILE A 338 6.05 11.28 14.20
CA ILE A 338 5.92 11.54 15.65
C ILE A 338 6.38 10.31 16.44
N LYS A 339 6.81 10.57 17.67
CA LYS A 339 7.20 9.51 18.61
C LYS A 339 6.29 9.57 19.83
N VAL A 340 5.48 8.53 20.03
CA VAL A 340 4.51 8.43 21.13
C VAL A 340 4.89 7.27 22.03
N ALA A 341 4.96 7.51 23.35
CA ALA A 341 5.35 6.47 24.30
C ALA A 341 4.30 5.34 24.41
N GLU A 342 3.03 5.69 24.36
CA GLU A 342 1.90 4.76 24.46
C GLU A 342 0.90 5.02 23.32
N PRO A 343 1.22 4.65 22.06
CA PRO A 343 0.32 4.89 20.96
C PRO A 343 -0.89 3.95 21.03
N GLN A 344 -2.06 4.53 20.81
CA GLN A 344 -3.33 3.82 20.74
C GLN A 344 -3.76 3.79 19.27
N PHE A 345 -3.75 2.61 18.66
CA PHE A 345 -4.17 2.44 17.28
C PHE A 345 -5.58 1.83 17.19
N GLU A 346 -6.31 2.22 16.15
CA GLU A 346 -7.57 1.56 15.80
C GLU A 346 -7.23 0.25 15.08
N GLY A 347 -7.17 -0.86 15.84
CA GLY A 347 -6.92 -2.21 15.31
C GLY A 347 -5.46 -2.68 15.30
N GLN A 348 -5.28 -3.96 14.99
CA GLN A 348 -3.99 -4.66 15.04
C GLN A 348 -3.03 -4.24 13.91
N THR A 349 -3.55 -3.80 12.79
CA THR A 349 -2.78 -3.34 11.63
C THR A 349 -2.12 -1.97 11.83
N LYS A 350 -2.46 -1.26 12.91
CA LYS A 350 -1.85 0.02 13.33
C LYS A 350 -1.96 1.13 12.27
N THR A 351 -3.01 1.11 11.46
CA THR A 351 -3.18 2.00 10.31
C THR A 351 -3.63 3.40 10.69
N LYS A 352 -4.25 3.58 11.90
CA LYS A 352 -4.81 4.85 12.36
C LYS A 352 -4.52 5.10 13.83
N LEU A 353 -4.01 6.30 14.15
CA LEU A 353 -3.72 6.72 15.53
C LEU A 353 -4.94 7.36 16.20
N GLY A 354 -5.28 6.88 17.42
CA GLY A 354 -6.43 7.34 18.20
C GLY A 354 -6.12 8.31 19.35
N ASN A 355 -4.86 8.50 19.73
CA ASN A 355 -4.47 9.34 20.87
C ASN A 355 -4.95 10.79 20.75
N SER A 356 -5.94 11.23 21.52
CA SER A 356 -6.55 12.57 21.40
C SER A 356 -5.59 13.73 21.72
N GLU A 357 -4.66 13.55 22.67
CA GLU A 357 -3.67 14.54 23.08
C GLU A 357 -2.68 14.92 21.99
N VAL A 358 -2.43 14.01 21.05
CA VAL A 358 -1.46 14.19 19.96
C VAL A 358 -1.89 15.30 19.00
N SER A 359 -3.18 15.42 18.71
CA SER A 359 -3.70 16.44 17.80
C SER A 359 -3.33 17.86 18.23
N GLY A 360 -3.51 18.16 19.51
CA GLY A 360 -3.15 19.49 20.07
C GLY A 360 -1.65 19.77 20.03
N ALA A 361 -0.82 18.78 20.37
CA ALA A 361 0.63 18.91 20.35
C ALA A 361 1.17 19.18 18.93
N VAL A 362 0.69 18.40 17.93
CA VAL A 362 1.09 18.59 16.53
C VAL A 362 0.58 19.94 16.01
N GLN A 363 -0.67 20.31 16.31
CA GLN A 363 -1.24 21.59 15.89
C GLN A 363 -0.44 22.77 16.40
N GLN A 364 0.01 22.74 17.66
CA GLN A 364 0.85 23.79 18.23
C GLN A 364 2.22 23.82 17.55
N ALA A 365 2.90 22.68 17.45
CA ALA A 365 4.24 22.58 16.88
C ALA A 365 4.30 23.09 15.42
N VAL A 366 3.39 22.59 14.59
CA VAL A 366 3.32 22.96 13.17
C VAL A 366 2.91 24.42 13.01
N GLY A 367 1.92 24.90 13.77
CA GLY A 367 1.46 26.27 13.68
C GLY A 367 2.56 27.29 14.02
N GLU A 368 3.32 27.08 15.10
CA GLU A 368 4.44 27.95 15.47
C GLU A 368 5.56 27.93 14.41
N ALA A 369 5.98 26.74 13.96
CA ALA A 369 7.07 26.63 13.00
C ALA A 369 6.71 27.18 11.62
N LEU A 370 5.49 26.92 11.15
CA LEU A 370 5.02 27.42 9.86
C LEU A 370 4.83 28.94 9.89
N SER A 371 4.31 29.51 10.99
CA SER A 371 4.19 30.96 11.14
C SER A 371 5.55 31.64 11.01
N ASN A 372 6.56 31.15 11.74
CA ASN A 372 7.91 31.67 11.68
C ASN A 372 8.50 31.57 10.26
N TYR A 373 8.32 30.41 9.61
CA TYR A 373 8.81 30.22 8.24
C TYR A 373 8.18 31.21 7.25
N LEU A 374 6.87 31.42 7.32
CA LEU A 374 6.17 32.35 6.41
C LEU A 374 6.61 33.80 6.60
N GLU A 375 6.94 34.22 7.84
CA GLU A 375 7.47 35.54 8.14
C GLU A 375 8.91 35.71 7.66
N GLU A 376 9.75 34.68 7.78
CA GLU A 376 11.14 34.67 7.36
C GLU A 376 11.31 34.54 5.84
N HIS A 377 10.34 33.92 5.14
CA HIS A 377 10.40 33.59 3.72
C HIS A 377 9.17 34.15 2.95
N PRO A 378 9.02 35.49 2.86
CA PRO A 378 7.81 36.11 2.30
C PRO A 378 7.60 35.83 0.80
N ILE A 379 8.66 35.51 0.05
CA ILE A 379 8.57 35.19 -1.40
C ILE A 379 7.92 33.83 -1.56
N GLU A 380 8.40 32.82 -0.83
CA GLU A 380 7.88 31.45 -0.80
C GLU A 380 6.45 31.43 -0.27
N ALA A 381 6.20 32.14 0.82
CA ALA A 381 4.87 32.29 1.40
C ALA A 381 3.86 32.86 0.40
N LYS A 382 4.27 33.85 -0.38
CA LYS A 382 3.42 34.41 -1.42
C LYS A 382 3.12 33.40 -2.54
N LYS A 383 4.12 32.63 -2.99
CA LYS A 383 3.91 31.56 -3.98
C LYS A 383 2.91 30.51 -3.49
N ILE A 384 3.02 30.09 -2.23
CA ILE A 384 2.06 29.18 -1.61
C ILE A 384 0.65 29.78 -1.65
N CYS A 385 0.48 31.02 -1.19
CA CYS A 385 -0.83 31.68 -1.19
C CYS A 385 -1.41 31.88 -2.58
N GLU A 386 -0.60 32.20 -3.59
CA GLU A 386 -1.02 32.30 -4.99
C GLU A 386 -1.52 30.93 -5.51
N LYS A 387 -0.84 29.83 -5.16
CA LYS A 387 -1.29 28.46 -5.48
C LYS A 387 -2.63 28.16 -4.81
N VAL A 388 -2.82 28.53 -3.53
CA VAL A 388 -4.07 28.36 -2.79
C VAL A 388 -5.23 29.12 -3.44
N VAL A 389 -5.00 30.38 -3.86
CA VAL A 389 -6.03 31.18 -4.57
C VAL A 389 -6.42 30.52 -5.91
N LEU A 390 -5.43 29.96 -6.62
CA LEU A 390 -5.68 29.23 -7.87
C LEU A 390 -6.52 27.96 -7.61
N ALA A 391 -6.17 27.18 -6.58
CA ALA A 391 -6.89 25.98 -6.14
C ALA A 391 -8.35 26.30 -5.77
N ALA A 392 -8.58 27.35 -4.94
CA ALA A 392 -9.92 27.79 -4.56
C ALA A 392 -10.76 28.20 -5.78
N THR A 393 -10.14 28.91 -6.74
CA THR A 393 -10.81 29.33 -7.97
C THR A 393 -11.22 28.12 -8.81
N ALA A 394 -10.33 27.14 -8.95
CA ALA A 394 -10.60 25.91 -9.67
C ALA A 394 -11.71 25.08 -9.00
N ARG A 395 -11.68 24.95 -7.68
CA ARG A 395 -12.70 24.25 -6.89
C ARG A 395 -14.09 24.87 -7.06
N ILE A 396 -14.19 26.20 -6.98
CA ILE A 396 -15.49 26.90 -7.18
C ILE A 396 -16.00 26.71 -8.61
N ALA A 397 -15.10 26.74 -9.61
CA ALA A 397 -15.45 26.45 -10.99
C ALA A 397 -15.99 25.01 -11.15
N ALA A 398 -15.32 24.04 -10.52
CA ALA A 398 -15.74 22.64 -10.50
C ALA A 398 -17.12 22.46 -9.86
N ARG A 399 -17.36 23.12 -8.71
CA ARG A 399 -18.68 23.08 -8.05
C ARG A 399 -19.79 23.63 -8.95
N LYS A 400 -19.59 24.76 -9.60
CA LYS A 400 -20.54 25.34 -10.53
C LYS A 400 -20.84 24.44 -11.73
N ALA A 401 -19.79 23.81 -12.29
CA ALA A 401 -19.95 22.86 -13.38
C ALA A 401 -20.80 21.65 -12.95
N ARG A 402 -20.52 21.09 -11.75
CA ARG A 402 -21.30 19.98 -11.16
C ARG A 402 -22.76 20.34 -10.94
N GLU A 403 -23.05 21.49 -10.34
CA GLU A 403 -24.42 21.97 -10.12
C GLU A 403 -25.19 22.13 -11.46
N SER A 404 -24.50 22.59 -12.49
CA SER A 404 -25.08 22.68 -13.84
C SER A 404 -25.41 21.32 -14.44
N VAL A 405 -24.54 20.32 -14.26
CA VAL A 405 -24.77 18.94 -14.72
C VAL A 405 -25.88 18.27 -13.91
N GLN A 406 -25.92 18.46 -12.59
CA GLN A 406 -26.97 17.91 -11.73
C GLN A 406 -28.35 18.51 -12.11
N ARG A 407 -28.44 19.81 -12.35
CA ARG A 407 -29.68 20.43 -12.82
C ARG A 407 -30.17 19.86 -14.16
N LYS A 408 -29.25 19.58 -15.09
CA LYS A 408 -29.58 18.92 -16.37
C LYS A 408 -30.02 17.47 -16.16
N SER A 409 -29.38 16.72 -15.24
CA SER A 409 -29.73 15.34 -14.91
C SER A 409 -31.11 15.22 -14.22
N VAL A 410 -31.43 16.15 -13.31
CA VAL A 410 -32.76 16.18 -12.67
C VAL A 410 -33.89 16.48 -13.69
N MET A 411 -33.63 17.30 -14.70
CA MET A 411 -34.58 17.55 -15.77
C MET A 411 -34.72 16.39 -16.77
N SER A 412 -33.71 15.47 -16.84
CA SER A 412 -33.72 14.29 -17.72
C SER A 412 -34.06 12.97 -17.02
N GLY A 413 -34.55 13.01 -15.76
CA GLY A 413 -35.04 11.83 -15.02
C GLY A 413 -33.92 10.98 -14.47
N GLY A 414 -33.16 11.53 -13.54
CA GLY A 414 -32.11 10.93 -12.67
C GLY A 414 -31.80 9.41 -12.76
N GLY A 415 -31.40 8.91 -13.92
CA GLY A 415 -31.10 7.52 -14.18
C GLY A 415 -29.61 7.22 -14.23
N LEU A 416 -29.28 5.96 -14.05
CA LEU A 416 -27.94 5.40 -14.29
C LEU A 416 -27.50 5.72 -15.74
N PRO A 417 -26.17 5.76 -16.01
CA PRO A 417 -25.65 6.01 -17.35
C PRO A 417 -26.32 5.08 -18.38
N GLY A 418 -26.82 5.61 -19.48
CA GLY A 418 -27.56 4.83 -20.48
C GLY A 418 -26.76 3.69 -21.13
N LYS A 419 -25.45 3.66 -20.93
CA LYS A 419 -24.56 2.59 -21.39
C LYS A 419 -24.40 1.45 -20.40
N LEU A 420 -24.72 1.66 -19.12
CA LEU A 420 -24.64 0.63 -18.10
C LEU A 420 -25.68 -0.46 -18.36
N ALA A 421 -25.21 -1.69 -18.54
CA ALA A 421 -26.06 -2.87 -18.45
C ALA A 421 -26.01 -3.39 -17.02
N ASP A 422 -26.93 -2.92 -16.19
CA ASP A 422 -26.97 -3.26 -14.77
C ASP A 422 -27.40 -4.71 -14.50
N CYS A 423 -27.09 -5.21 -13.31
CA CYS A 423 -27.58 -6.50 -12.80
C CYS A 423 -28.93 -6.34 -12.10
N SER A 424 -29.64 -7.42 -11.93
CA SER A 424 -30.99 -7.41 -11.31
C SER A 424 -30.95 -7.62 -9.79
N ASN A 425 -29.92 -8.20 -9.22
CA ASN A 425 -29.70 -8.30 -7.78
C ASN A 425 -29.44 -6.91 -7.20
N LYS A 426 -29.95 -6.66 -6.01
CA LYS A 426 -29.80 -5.36 -5.32
C LYS A 426 -28.90 -5.45 -4.08
N ASP A 427 -28.46 -6.65 -3.70
CA ASP A 427 -27.48 -6.80 -2.63
C ASP A 427 -26.07 -6.55 -3.22
N PRO A 428 -25.38 -5.47 -2.82
CA PRO A 428 -24.05 -5.16 -3.34
C PRO A 428 -23.03 -6.28 -3.13
N LYS A 429 -23.16 -7.05 -2.04
CA LYS A 429 -22.21 -8.13 -1.68
C LYS A 429 -22.15 -9.25 -2.70
N ASP A 430 -23.25 -9.47 -3.42
CA ASP A 430 -23.34 -10.52 -4.43
C ASP A 430 -23.13 -9.98 -5.84
N CYS A 431 -22.95 -8.66 -5.99
CA CYS A 431 -22.90 -7.98 -7.29
C CYS A 431 -21.49 -7.55 -7.65
N GLU A 432 -21.21 -7.58 -8.95
CA GLU A 432 -19.95 -7.10 -9.49
C GLU A 432 -20.15 -6.34 -10.80
N ILE A 433 -19.25 -5.39 -11.08
CA ILE A 433 -19.28 -4.59 -12.31
C ILE A 433 -18.00 -4.78 -13.09
N PHE A 434 -18.12 -4.99 -14.40
CA PHE A 434 -17.00 -5.01 -15.34
C PHE A 434 -16.91 -3.67 -16.05
N LEU A 435 -15.76 -3.02 -15.94
CA LEU A 435 -15.37 -1.86 -16.74
C LEU A 435 -14.67 -2.39 -17.98
N VAL A 436 -15.36 -2.37 -19.13
CA VAL A 436 -14.94 -3.10 -20.34
C VAL A 436 -14.45 -2.12 -21.40
N GLU A 437 -13.28 -2.42 -21.98
CA GLU A 437 -12.77 -1.63 -23.10
C GLU A 437 -13.62 -1.80 -24.36
N GLY A 438 -14.15 -0.67 -24.85
CA GLY A 438 -14.84 -0.58 -26.11
C GLY A 438 -16.26 -1.16 -26.14
N ASP A 439 -17.01 -0.75 -27.16
CA ASP A 439 -18.41 -1.18 -27.35
C ASP A 439 -18.49 -2.62 -27.90
N SER A 440 -17.45 -3.13 -28.58
CA SER A 440 -17.42 -4.47 -29.16
C SER A 440 -17.30 -5.54 -28.05
N ALA A 441 -16.26 -5.47 -27.24
CA ALA A 441 -16.06 -6.36 -26.10
C ALA A 441 -17.20 -6.21 -25.09
N GLY A 442 -17.67 -4.96 -24.86
CA GLY A 442 -18.84 -4.68 -24.05
C GLY A 442 -20.12 -5.36 -24.56
N GLY A 443 -20.27 -5.53 -25.87
CA GLY A 443 -21.38 -6.26 -26.49
C GLY A 443 -21.33 -7.76 -26.19
N SER A 444 -20.16 -8.40 -26.37
CA SER A 444 -19.94 -9.82 -26.02
C SER A 444 -20.13 -10.06 -24.52
N ALA A 445 -19.57 -9.18 -23.68
CA ALA A 445 -19.71 -9.27 -22.23
C ALA A 445 -21.18 -9.14 -21.76
N LYS A 446 -21.96 -8.23 -22.36
CA LYS A 446 -23.39 -8.09 -22.06
C LYS A 446 -24.20 -9.33 -22.41
N GLN A 447 -23.79 -10.08 -23.42
CA GLN A 447 -24.46 -11.33 -23.82
C GLN A 447 -24.05 -12.49 -22.95
N GLY A 448 -22.73 -12.63 -22.62
CA GLY A 448 -22.16 -13.75 -21.87
C GLY A 448 -22.37 -13.67 -20.36
N ARG A 449 -22.62 -12.51 -19.78
CA ARG A 449 -22.68 -12.29 -18.32
C ARG A 449 -23.81 -13.03 -17.61
N ASP A 450 -23.66 -13.28 -16.35
CA ASP A 450 -24.80 -13.52 -15.47
C ASP A 450 -25.56 -12.22 -15.21
N ARG A 451 -26.77 -12.11 -15.75
CA ARG A 451 -27.62 -10.91 -15.64
C ARG A 451 -28.12 -10.66 -14.21
N TYR A 452 -28.03 -11.65 -13.34
CA TYR A 452 -28.48 -11.51 -11.97
C TYR A 452 -27.47 -10.77 -11.10
N THR A 453 -26.18 -11.10 -11.23
CA THR A 453 -25.13 -10.59 -10.34
C THR A 453 -24.10 -9.67 -11.04
N GLN A 454 -24.01 -9.73 -12.40
CA GLN A 454 -22.98 -9.01 -13.14
C GLN A 454 -23.51 -7.82 -13.92
N ALA A 455 -22.89 -6.67 -13.75
CA ALA A 455 -23.12 -5.44 -14.51
C ALA A 455 -21.97 -5.18 -15.50
N ILE A 456 -22.25 -4.57 -16.64
CA ILE A 456 -21.26 -4.20 -17.66
C ILE A 456 -21.34 -2.71 -17.97
N LEU A 457 -20.21 -2.01 -17.84
CA LEU A 457 -20.04 -0.63 -18.28
C LEU A 457 -18.98 -0.57 -19.39
N PRO A 458 -19.36 -0.43 -20.67
CA PRO A 458 -18.38 -0.24 -21.74
C PRO A 458 -17.79 1.18 -21.66
N LEU A 459 -16.47 1.26 -21.74
CA LEU A 459 -15.72 2.50 -21.81
C LEU A 459 -15.40 2.82 -23.28
N ARG A 460 -15.53 4.10 -23.69
CA ARG A 460 -15.17 4.51 -25.05
C ARG A 460 -13.74 5.02 -25.09
N GLY A 461 -12.82 4.13 -25.44
CA GLY A 461 -11.40 4.47 -25.57
C GLY A 461 -10.74 4.88 -24.28
N LYS A 462 -9.60 5.54 -24.39
CA LYS A 462 -8.81 6.00 -23.24
C LYS A 462 -9.58 7.03 -22.43
N ILE A 463 -9.73 6.80 -21.13
CA ILE A 463 -10.34 7.77 -20.23
C ILE A 463 -9.38 8.94 -19.98
N LEU A 464 -9.88 10.02 -19.37
CA LEU A 464 -9.08 11.18 -19.01
C LEU A 464 -7.95 10.77 -18.06
N ASN A 465 -6.71 11.18 -18.37
CA ASN A 465 -5.61 11.10 -17.42
C ASN A 465 -5.80 12.15 -16.32
N VAL A 466 -6.22 11.69 -15.15
CA VAL A 466 -6.58 12.57 -14.02
C VAL A 466 -5.36 13.14 -13.30
N GLU A 467 -4.15 12.58 -13.53
CA GLU A 467 -2.90 13.13 -12.99
C GLU A 467 -2.56 14.51 -13.57
N LYS A 468 -2.94 14.75 -14.84
CA LYS A 468 -2.58 15.95 -15.61
C LYS A 468 -3.62 17.07 -15.60
N VAL A 469 -4.69 16.92 -14.84
CA VAL A 469 -5.82 17.86 -14.95
C VAL A 469 -6.34 18.27 -13.59
N GLN A 470 -6.87 19.50 -13.56
CA GLN A 470 -7.54 20.03 -12.37
C GLN A 470 -8.84 19.26 -12.08
N TRP A 471 -9.20 19.16 -10.82
CA TRP A 471 -10.38 18.47 -10.29
C TRP A 471 -11.68 18.73 -11.05
N HIS A 472 -11.93 19.98 -11.48
CA HIS A 472 -13.15 20.31 -12.19
C HIS A 472 -13.27 19.59 -13.53
N ARG A 473 -12.15 19.39 -14.25
CA ARG A 473 -12.14 18.68 -15.53
C ARG A 473 -12.39 17.19 -15.38
N VAL A 474 -11.98 16.61 -14.25
CA VAL A 474 -12.25 15.21 -13.94
C VAL A 474 -13.76 14.95 -13.87
N PHE A 475 -14.49 15.84 -13.20
CA PHE A 475 -15.96 15.73 -13.11
C PHE A 475 -16.73 16.23 -14.35
N GLU A 476 -16.07 16.90 -15.27
CA GLU A 476 -16.65 17.23 -16.60
C GLU A 476 -16.51 16.06 -17.59
N ALA A 477 -15.56 15.14 -17.36
CA ALA A 477 -15.32 14.00 -18.23
C ALA A 477 -16.45 12.96 -18.12
N GLU A 478 -17.22 12.79 -19.21
CA GLU A 478 -18.36 11.87 -19.27
C GLU A 478 -17.97 10.43 -18.87
N SER A 479 -16.81 9.94 -19.32
CA SER A 479 -16.34 8.58 -19.01
C SER A 479 -16.08 8.39 -17.51
N VAL A 480 -15.46 9.36 -16.87
CA VAL A 480 -15.18 9.34 -15.42
C VAL A 480 -16.49 9.41 -14.62
N MET A 481 -17.39 10.31 -14.99
CA MET A 481 -18.69 10.44 -14.35
C MET A 481 -19.55 9.18 -14.50
N ASN A 482 -19.49 8.52 -15.65
CA ASN A 482 -20.18 7.24 -15.86
C ASN A 482 -19.65 6.15 -14.93
N ILE A 483 -18.33 6.07 -14.70
CA ILE A 483 -17.73 5.13 -13.73
C ILE A 483 -18.25 5.45 -12.33
N ILE A 484 -18.06 6.69 -11.85
CA ILE A 484 -18.45 7.13 -10.50
C ILE A 484 -19.93 6.86 -10.21
N GLN A 485 -20.82 7.24 -11.15
CA GLN A 485 -22.26 7.04 -11.02
C GLN A 485 -22.64 5.56 -11.03
N SER A 486 -21.99 4.75 -11.88
CA SER A 486 -22.29 3.32 -11.97
C SER A 486 -21.92 2.58 -10.70
N ILE A 487 -20.74 2.84 -10.13
CA ILE A 487 -20.27 2.16 -8.92
C ILE A 487 -20.94 2.67 -7.64
N GLY A 488 -21.56 3.85 -7.69
CA GLY A 488 -22.33 4.42 -6.57
C GLY A 488 -21.49 5.19 -5.55
N VAL A 489 -20.22 5.49 -5.85
CA VAL A 489 -19.39 6.35 -5.00
C VAL A 489 -19.97 7.76 -4.98
N ARG A 490 -20.03 8.33 -3.80
CA ARG A 490 -20.43 9.72 -3.59
C ARG A 490 -19.25 10.50 -3.01
N PHE A 491 -19.00 11.64 -3.59
CA PHE A 491 -18.09 12.63 -3.03
C PHE A 491 -18.92 13.54 -2.13
N GLY A 492 -18.81 13.36 -0.81
CA GLY A 492 -19.48 14.19 0.19
C GLY A 492 -18.70 15.47 0.43
N VAL A 493 -19.43 16.54 0.75
CA VAL A 493 -18.89 17.65 1.53
C VAL A 493 -19.36 17.35 2.95
N GLU A 494 -18.55 16.67 3.74
CA GLU A 494 -18.75 16.68 5.18
C GLU A 494 -18.31 18.05 5.71
N ASP A 495 -18.81 18.46 6.87
CA ASP A 495 -18.73 19.84 7.40
C ASP A 495 -17.31 20.42 7.60
N GLU A 496 -16.24 19.70 7.26
CA GLU A 496 -14.83 20.09 7.36
C GLU A 496 -14.03 20.08 6.04
N GLY A 497 -14.69 19.93 4.88
CA GLY A 497 -14.06 20.20 3.57
C GLY A 497 -13.17 19.10 3.00
N ASP A 498 -13.20 17.88 3.53
CA ASP A 498 -12.49 16.76 2.94
C ASP A 498 -13.33 16.09 1.83
N PHE A 499 -12.77 16.07 0.61
CA PHE A 499 -13.32 15.35 -0.53
C PHE A 499 -12.97 13.86 -0.45
N GLU A 500 -13.46 13.16 0.57
CA GLU A 500 -13.30 11.71 0.61
C GLU A 500 -14.42 11.01 -0.18
N ALA A 501 -14.01 10.01 -0.94
CA ALA A 501 -14.95 9.13 -1.63
C ALA A 501 -15.68 8.26 -0.60
N ASN A 502 -16.97 8.47 -0.42
CA ASN A 502 -17.78 7.64 0.46
C ASN A 502 -18.10 6.31 -0.23
N THR A 503 -17.59 5.21 0.31
CA THR A 503 -17.75 3.84 -0.17
C THR A 503 -18.95 3.12 0.45
N ASP A 504 -19.63 3.69 1.47
CA ASP A 504 -20.76 3.05 2.17
C ASP A 504 -21.94 2.69 1.27
N LYS A 505 -22.02 3.29 0.07
CA LYS A 505 -23.09 3.09 -0.90
C LYS A 505 -22.60 2.48 -2.21
N LEU A 506 -21.49 1.76 -2.17
CA LEU A 506 -21.06 0.95 -3.32
C LEU A 506 -22.20 0.03 -3.74
N ARG A 507 -22.41 -0.05 -5.05
CA ARG A 507 -23.45 -0.89 -5.66
C ARG A 507 -22.95 -2.29 -5.97
N TYR A 508 -21.63 -2.50 -5.94
CA TYR A 508 -20.97 -3.75 -6.31
C TYR A 508 -19.83 -4.04 -5.34
N ASP A 509 -19.70 -5.30 -4.92
CA ASP A 509 -18.58 -5.77 -4.10
C ASP A 509 -17.27 -5.81 -4.89
N LYS A 510 -17.34 -6.14 -6.18
CA LYS A 510 -16.16 -6.18 -7.06
C LYS A 510 -16.32 -5.23 -8.23
N ILE A 511 -15.30 -4.43 -8.44
CA ILE A 511 -15.12 -3.56 -9.59
C ILE A 511 -13.97 -4.16 -10.39
N ILE A 512 -14.27 -4.69 -11.58
CA ILE A 512 -13.34 -5.49 -12.35
C ILE A 512 -13.00 -4.74 -13.65
N ILE A 513 -11.72 -4.40 -13.81
CA ILE A 513 -11.19 -3.81 -15.04
C ILE A 513 -10.96 -4.95 -16.03
N MET A 514 -11.52 -4.84 -17.23
CA MET A 514 -11.44 -5.85 -18.27
C MET A 514 -11.10 -5.22 -19.62
N THR A 515 -9.84 -5.24 -19.98
CA THR A 515 -9.24 -4.61 -21.16
C THR A 515 -8.62 -5.65 -22.08
N ASP A 516 -8.30 -5.25 -23.29
CA ASP A 516 -7.58 -6.06 -24.25
C ASP A 516 -6.16 -6.36 -23.76
N ALA A 517 -5.63 -7.54 -24.11
CA ALA A 517 -4.28 -7.98 -23.71
C ALA A 517 -3.19 -7.37 -24.62
N ASP A 518 -3.27 -6.06 -24.88
CA ASP A 518 -2.32 -5.31 -25.69
C ASP A 518 -1.81 -4.05 -24.96
N VAL A 519 -0.97 -3.27 -25.62
CA VAL A 519 -0.37 -2.06 -25.02
C VAL A 519 -1.40 -0.95 -24.78
N ASP A 520 -2.45 -0.88 -25.58
CA ASP A 520 -3.53 0.10 -25.41
C ASP A 520 -4.42 -0.27 -24.21
N GLY A 521 -4.76 -1.54 -24.06
CA GLY A 521 -5.49 -2.06 -22.91
C GLY A 521 -4.72 -1.86 -21.60
N SER A 522 -3.42 -2.15 -21.57
CA SER A 522 -2.56 -1.89 -20.40
C SER A 522 -2.51 -0.40 -20.05
N HIS A 523 -2.55 0.49 -21.03
CA HIS A 523 -2.64 1.94 -20.80
C HIS A 523 -4.00 2.33 -20.21
N ILE A 524 -5.10 1.74 -20.67
CA ILE A 524 -6.44 1.97 -20.12
C ILE A 524 -6.52 1.48 -18.67
N ASP A 525 -5.95 0.30 -18.36
CA ASP A 525 -5.84 -0.19 -16.97
C ASP A 525 -5.12 0.83 -16.09
N THR A 526 -3.99 1.35 -16.56
CA THR A 526 -3.21 2.35 -15.81
C THR A 526 -4.01 3.64 -15.59
N LEU A 527 -4.74 4.13 -16.61
CA LEU A 527 -5.59 5.32 -16.47
C LEU A 527 -6.72 5.09 -15.45
N ILE A 528 -7.35 3.92 -15.47
CA ILE A 528 -8.41 3.57 -14.51
C ILE A 528 -7.82 3.45 -13.11
N MET A 529 -6.69 2.75 -12.95
CA MET A 529 -6.01 2.64 -11.66
C MET A 529 -5.60 4.02 -11.12
N THR A 530 -5.11 4.93 -11.97
CA THR A 530 -4.81 6.32 -11.58
C THR A 530 -6.04 7.04 -11.05
N LEU A 531 -7.19 6.88 -11.72
CA LEU A 531 -8.46 7.46 -11.26
C LEU A 531 -8.84 6.94 -9.86
N PHE A 532 -8.78 5.62 -9.65
CA PHE A 532 -9.12 5.03 -8.34
C PHE A 532 -8.11 5.44 -7.28
N TYR A 533 -6.83 5.40 -7.58
CA TYR A 533 -5.78 5.78 -6.63
C TYR A 533 -5.89 7.24 -6.17
N ARG A 534 -6.13 8.19 -7.11
CA ARG A 534 -6.17 9.63 -6.80
C ARG A 534 -7.49 10.09 -6.21
N PHE A 535 -8.62 9.49 -6.60
CA PHE A 535 -9.95 9.99 -6.26
C PHE A 535 -10.77 9.04 -5.39
N MET A 536 -10.43 7.77 -5.35
CA MET A 536 -11.19 6.73 -4.65
C MET A 536 -10.26 5.69 -4.01
N PRO A 537 -9.19 6.10 -3.28
CA PRO A 537 -8.20 5.17 -2.71
C PRO A 537 -8.85 4.13 -1.80
N LYS A 538 -9.89 4.50 -1.07
CA LYS A 538 -10.63 3.61 -0.19
C LYS A 538 -11.23 2.41 -0.91
N VAL A 539 -11.62 2.52 -2.18
CA VAL A 539 -12.09 1.38 -2.99
C VAL A 539 -10.98 0.33 -3.17
N ILE A 540 -9.71 0.77 -3.27
CA ILE A 540 -8.55 -0.13 -3.35
C ILE A 540 -8.24 -0.71 -1.97
N GLU A 541 -8.22 0.11 -0.94
CA GLU A 541 -7.89 -0.25 0.44
C GLU A 541 -8.89 -1.27 1.00
N ASP A 542 -10.18 -1.08 0.74
CA ASP A 542 -11.27 -1.99 1.13
C ASP A 542 -11.29 -3.28 0.26
N GLY A 543 -10.44 -3.37 -0.77
CA GLY A 543 -10.23 -4.58 -1.58
C GLY A 543 -11.26 -4.82 -2.67
N HIS A 544 -11.93 -3.78 -3.16
CA HIS A 544 -12.99 -3.88 -4.15
C HIS A 544 -12.51 -3.82 -5.62
N LEU A 545 -11.26 -3.41 -5.89
CA LEU A 545 -10.74 -3.23 -7.25
C LEU A 545 -9.96 -4.45 -7.73
N TYR A 546 -10.30 -4.94 -8.93
CA TYR A 546 -9.69 -6.13 -9.56
C TYR A 546 -9.37 -5.87 -11.03
N ILE A 547 -8.39 -6.61 -11.55
CA ILE A 547 -8.08 -6.70 -12.98
C ILE A 547 -8.39 -8.13 -13.43
N ALA A 548 -9.18 -8.27 -14.49
CA ALA A 548 -9.45 -9.55 -15.13
C ALA A 548 -8.24 -9.98 -15.96
N THR A 549 -7.93 -11.28 -15.92
CA THR A 549 -6.83 -11.87 -16.70
C THR A 549 -7.43 -12.82 -17.73
N PRO A 550 -7.71 -12.36 -18.97
CA PRO A 550 -8.16 -13.23 -20.05
C PRO A 550 -7.03 -14.15 -20.52
N PRO A 551 -7.32 -15.31 -21.13
CA PRO A 551 -6.29 -16.17 -21.70
C PRO A 551 -5.68 -15.52 -22.95
N LEU A 552 -4.38 -15.74 -23.15
CA LEU A 552 -3.64 -15.28 -24.32
C LEU A 552 -3.83 -16.23 -25.51
N TYR A 553 -4.01 -17.54 -25.23
CA TYR A 553 -4.10 -18.57 -26.27
C TYR A 553 -5.22 -19.55 -26.00
N LYS A 554 -5.79 -20.08 -27.09
CA LYS A 554 -6.57 -21.32 -27.11
C LYS A 554 -5.80 -22.35 -27.92
N CYS A 555 -5.31 -23.39 -27.26
CA CYS A 555 -4.58 -24.48 -27.89
C CYS A 555 -5.54 -25.66 -28.11
N THR A 556 -5.60 -26.17 -29.34
CA THR A 556 -6.44 -27.32 -29.69
C THR A 556 -5.59 -28.35 -30.43
N TYR A 557 -5.59 -29.57 -29.94
CA TYR A 557 -4.96 -30.69 -30.58
C TYR A 557 -5.91 -31.89 -30.62
N LYS A 558 -6.31 -32.25 -31.81
CA LYS A 558 -7.33 -33.31 -32.05
C LYS A 558 -8.64 -33.00 -31.31
N LYS A 559 -8.94 -33.72 -30.22
CA LYS A 559 -10.17 -33.56 -29.43
C LYS A 559 -9.94 -32.82 -28.10
N VAL A 560 -8.71 -32.42 -27.83
CA VAL A 560 -8.36 -31.72 -26.58
C VAL A 560 -8.22 -30.22 -26.88
N SER A 561 -8.86 -29.38 -26.06
CA SER A 561 -8.74 -27.93 -26.16
C SER A 561 -8.56 -27.35 -24.76
N GLU A 562 -7.53 -26.53 -24.58
CA GLU A 562 -7.24 -25.85 -23.31
C GLU A 562 -6.98 -24.36 -23.57
N TYR A 563 -7.36 -23.51 -22.62
CA TYR A 563 -7.00 -22.09 -22.61
C TYR A 563 -5.69 -21.91 -21.85
N CYS A 564 -4.77 -21.14 -22.43
CA CYS A 564 -3.46 -20.86 -21.85
C CYS A 564 -3.33 -19.36 -21.57
N TYR A 565 -3.02 -19.01 -20.35
CA TYR A 565 -2.89 -17.64 -19.87
C TYR A 565 -1.47 -17.09 -19.98
N THR A 566 -0.48 -17.98 -20.18
CA THR A 566 0.92 -17.63 -20.34
C THR A 566 1.55 -18.45 -21.47
N GLU A 567 2.67 -17.93 -22.01
CA GLU A 567 3.46 -18.66 -23.00
C GLU A 567 3.98 -20.01 -22.44
N GLN A 568 4.34 -20.02 -21.17
CA GLN A 568 4.76 -21.25 -20.48
C GLN A 568 3.67 -22.31 -20.44
N GLN A 569 2.41 -21.91 -20.22
CA GLN A 569 1.27 -22.85 -20.28
C GLN A 569 1.02 -23.34 -21.70
N ARG A 570 1.19 -22.47 -22.73
CA ARG A 570 1.13 -22.87 -24.13
C ARG A 570 2.18 -23.93 -24.43
N GLN A 571 3.42 -23.68 -24.01
CA GLN A 571 4.52 -24.63 -24.22
C GLN A 571 4.26 -25.95 -23.48
N ALA A 572 3.80 -25.91 -22.25
CA ALA A 572 3.45 -27.11 -21.49
C ALA A 572 2.34 -27.94 -22.16
N PHE A 573 1.35 -27.28 -22.80
CA PHE A 573 0.34 -27.96 -23.61
C PHE A 573 0.96 -28.68 -24.81
N ILE A 574 1.87 -28.01 -25.54
CA ILE A 574 2.56 -28.56 -26.70
C ILE A 574 3.43 -29.75 -26.30
N ASP A 575 4.18 -29.63 -25.23
CA ASP A 575 5.02 -30.71 -24.70
C ASP A 575 4.19 -31.93 -24.28
N LYS A 576 3.06 -31.69 -23.63
CA LYS A 576 2.18 -32.74 -23.10
C LYS A 576 1.41 -33.52 -24.19
N TYR A 577 0.89 -32.83 -25.22
CA TYR A 577 -0.03 -33.40 -26.17
C TYR A 577 0.57 -33.60 -27.57
N VAL A 578 1.61 -32.82 -27.91
CA VAL A 578 2.21 -32.79 -29.26
C VAL A 578 3.68 -33.22 -29.25
N GLU A 579 4.18 -33.69 -28.08
CA GLU A 579 5.58 -34.14 -27.91
C GLU A 579 6.62 -33.10 -28.36
N GLY A 580 6.34 -31.80 -28.13
CA GLY A 580 7.22 -30.69 -28.49
C GLY A 580 7.27 -30.34 -30.00
N LYS A 581 6.39 -30.92 -30.81
CA LYS A 581 6.35 -30.64 -32.27
C LYS A 581 5.37 -29.54 -32.60
N GLU A 582 5.82 -28.30 -32.56
CA GLU A 582 4.99 -27.12 -32.86
C GLU A 582 4.44 -27.11 -34.31
N ASP A 583 5.11 -27.77 -35.24
CA ASP A 583 4.73 -27.82 -36.65
C ASP A 583 3.69 -28.92 -36.99
N ASP A 584 3.11 -29.61 -35.99
CA ASP A 584 2.09 -30.62 -36.25
C ASP A 584 0.82 -29.99 -36.81
N LYS A 585 0.41 -30.40 -37.97
CA LYS A 585 -0.79 -29.89 -38.68
C LYS A 585 -2.10 -30.04 -37.91
N ALA A 586 -2.15 -30.88 -36.90
CA ALA A 586 -3.31 -31.08 -36.04
C ALA A 586 -3.33 -30.13 -34.84
N LEU A 587 -2.25 -29.41 -34.60
CA LEU A 587 -2.18 -28.35 -33.58
C LEU A 587 -2.77 -27.06 -34.15
N HIS A 588 -3.77 -26.53 -33.48
CA HIS A 588 -4.32 -25.21 -33.75
C HIS A 588 -4.15 -24.34 -32.53
N THR A 589 -3.29 -23.34 -32.63
CA THR A 589 -3.12 -22.30 -31.60
C THR A 589 -3.78 -21.01 -32.08
N GLN A 590 -4.88 -20.63 -31.43
CA GLN A 590 -5.51 -19.34 -31.65
C GLN A 590 -4.96 -18.40 -30.58
N ARG A 591 -4.35 -17.29 -31.00
CA ARG A 591 -3.93 -16.21 -30.13
C ARG A 591 -5.03 -15.15 -30.07
N TYR A 592 -5.40 -14.73 -28.87
CA TYR A 592 -6.33 -13.63 -28.65
C TYR A 592 -5.55 -12.33 -28.48
N LYS A 593 -5.81 -11.34 -29.33
CA LYS A 593 -5.23 -10.00 -29.24
C LYS A 593 -6.16 -9.03 -28.50
N GLY A 594 -7.44 -9.33 -28.49
CA GLY A 594 -8.43 -8.52 -27.78
C GLY A 594 -9.68 -9.32 -27.40
N LEU A 595 -10.41 -8.82 -26.41
CA LEU A 595 -11.65 -9.41 -25.89
C LEU A 595 -12.76 -9.46 -26.95
N GLY A 596 -12.70 -8.55 -27.93
CA GLY A 596 -13.65 -8.52 -29.05
C GLY A 596 -13.54 -9.73 -30.01
N GLU A 597 -12.44 -10.49 -29.93
CA GLU A 597 -12.25 -11.73 -30.70
C GLU A 597 -12.92 -12.95 -30.04
N MET A 598 -13.32 -12.82 -28.77
CA MET A 598 -14.03 -13.87 -28.04
C MET A 598 -15.54 -13.73 -28.25
N ASN A 599 -16.19 -14.87 -28.53
CA ASN A 599 -17.64 -14.90 -28.47
C ASN A 599 -18.13 -14.87 -27.00
N PRO A 600 -19.44 -14.61 -26.76
CA PRO A 600 -19.97 -14.48 -25.41
C PRO A 600 -19.71 -15.69 -24.50
N ASP A 601 -19.79 -16.91 -25.03
CA ASP A 601 -19.58 -18.15 -24.26
C ASP A 601 -18.11 -18.30 -23.87
N GLN A 602 -17.18 -18.00 -24.79
CA GLN A 602 -15.73 -18.02 -24.51
C GLN A 602 -15.35 -16.98 -23.43
N LEU A 603 -15.91 -15.79 -23.54
CA LEU A 603 -15.65 -14.71 -22.57
C LEU A 603 -16.20 -15.07 -21.18
N TRP A 604 -17.36 -15.71 -21.13
CA TRP A 604 -17.92 -16.27 -19.90
C TRP A 604 -16.99 -17.32 -19.29
N GLU A 605 -16.71 -18.39 -20.03
CA GLU A 605 -15.93 -19.54 -19.54
C GLU A 605 -14.53 -19.17 -19.03
N THR A 606 -13.91 -18.15 -19.62
CA THR A 606 -12.50 -17.83 -19.33
C THR A 606 -12.30 -16.66 -18.38
N THR A 607 -13.21 -15.65 -18.43
CA THR A 607 -12.93 -14.34 -17.82
C THR A 607 -14.04 -13.87 -16.88
N MET A 608 -15.30 -14.33 -17.07
CA MET A 608 -16.42 -13.81 -16.30
C MET A 608 -17.01 -14.82 -15.31
N ASP A 609 -16.92 -16.13 -15.55
CA ASP A 609 -17.42 -17.16 -14.63
C ASP A 609 -16.66 -17.14 -13.30
N PRO A 610 -17.31 -16.83 -12.18
CA PRO A 610 -16.67 -16.79 -10.86
C PRO A 610 -15.95 -18.08 -10.46
N ALA A 611 -16.35 -19.23 -11.04
CA ALA A 611 -15.76 -20.52 -10.71
C ALA A 611 -14.44 -20.82 -11.47
N GLN A 612 -14.18 -20.14 -12.59
CA GLN A 612 -13.07 -20.48 -13.48
C GLN A 612 -12.13 -19.32 -13.78
N ARG A 613 -12.61 -18.07 -13.67
CA ARG A 613 -11.86 -16.86 -14.03
C ARG A 613 -10.66 -16.61 -13.11
N LEU A 614 -9.67 -15.92 -13.67
CA LEU A 614 -8.54 -15.39 -12.91
C LEU A 614 -8.71 -13.88 -12.72
N LEU A 615 -8.73 -13.44 -11.45
CA LEU A 615 -8.75 -12.03 -11.07
C LEU A 615 -7.49 -11.70 -10.27
N LYS A 616 -6.88 -10.56 -10.59
CA LYS A 616 -5.80 -9.98 -9.83
C LYS A 616 -6.36 -8.82 -8.99
N GLN A 617 -6.34 -8.94 -7.67
CA GLN A 617 -6.75 -7.85 -6.79
C GLN A 617 -5.70 -6.73 -6.83
N VAL A 618 -6.16 -5.50 -6.97
CA VAL A 618 -5.30 -4.31 -6.87
C VAL A 618 -5.13 -3.95 -5.40
N THR A 619 -3.89 -3.83 -4.95
CA THR A 619 -3.56 -3.49 -3.56
C THR A 619 -2.48 -2.40 -3.52
N ILE A 620 -2.53 -1.53 -2.51
CA ILE A 620 -1.47 -0.57 -2.22
C ILE A 620 -0.60 -1.17 -1.13
N GLN A 621 0.63 -1.55 -1.50
CA GLN A 621 1.60 -2.12 -0.54
C GLN A 621 2.39 -1.03 0.16
N ASN A 622 2.78 0.01 -0.59
CA ASN A 622 3.50 1.18 -0.12
C ASN A 622 2.91 2.42 -0.81
N ALA A 623 2.31 3.32 -0.03
CA ALA A 623 1.65 4.51 -0.57
C ALA A 623 2.64 5.49 -1.21
N ALA A 624 3.86 5.63 -0.63
CA ALA A 624 4.88 6.52 -1.19
C ALA A 624 5.38 6.04 -2.56
N GLU A 625 5.62 4.74 -2.68
CA GLU A 625 6.06 4.12 -3.93
C GLU A 625 4.96 4.15 -4.99
N ALA A 626 3.72 3.87 -4.60
CA ALA A 626 2.57 3.96 -5.51
C ALA A 626 2.40 5.39 -6.04
N ASP A 627 2.49 6.41 -5.16
CA ASP A 627 2.41 7.81 -5.55
C ASP A 627 3.53 8.19 -6.54
N GLU A 628 4.75 7.77 -6.25
CA GLU A 628 5.90 7.98 -7.13
C GLU A 628 5.68 7.37 -8.52
N ILE A 629 5.24 6.09 -8.57
CA ILE A 629 5.00 5.39 -9.84
C ILE A 629 3.92 6.09 -10.65
N PHE A 630 2.78 6.46 -10.03
CA PHE A 630 1.71 7.17 -10.73
C PHE A 630 2.17 8.55 -11.21
N SER A 631 2.88 9.33 -10.39
CA SER A 631 3.40 10.65 -10.79
C SER A 631 4.41 10.53 -11.91
N MET A 632 5.31 9.55 -11.87
CA MET A 632 6.31 9.31 -12.90
C MET A 632 5.69 8.82 -14.22
N LEU A 633 4.79 7.83 -14.18
CA LEU A 633 4.21 7.24 -15.38
C LEU A 633 3.15 8.13 -16.02
N MET A 634 2.33 8.81 -15.19
CA MET A 634 1.13 9.52 -15.63
C MET A 634 1.26 11.03 -15.55
N GLY A 635 2.27 11.57 -14.86
CA GLY A 635 2.54 13.00 -14.72
C GLY A 635 3.00 13.69 -16.02
N ASP A 636 3.25 15.00 -15.96
CA ASP A 636 3.63 15.82 -17.11
C ASP A 636 5.08 15.64 -17.53
N ASP A 637 5.96 15.29 -16.59
CA ASP A 637 7.37 15.13 -16.84
C ASP A 637 7.66 13.87 -17.68
N VAL A 638 8.34 14.06 -18.81
CA VAL A 638 8.62 13.00 -19.78
C VAL A 638 9.91 12.25 -19.45
N GLU A 639 10.91 12.95 -18.92
CA GLU A 639 12.26 12.40 -18.74
C GLU A 639 12.28 11.24 -17.71
N PRO A 640 11.68 11.35 -16.52
CA PRO A 640 11.62 10.24 -15.56
C PRO A 640 10.95 8.99 -16.14
N ARG A 641 9.88 9.18 -16.92
CA ARG A 641 9.17 8.08 -17.59
C ARG A 641 10.05 7.39 -18.64
N ARG A 642 10.83 8.17 -19.40
CA ARG A 642 11.76 7.63 -20.38
C ARG A 642 12.84 6.78 -19.70
N VAL A 643 13.46 7.29 -18.65
CA VAL A 643 14.49 6.59 -17.89
C VAL A 643 13.92 5.29 -17.31
N PHE A 644 12.74 5.34 -16.71
CA PHE A 644 12.07 4.13 -16.19
C PHE A 644 11.83 3.07 -17.27
N ILE A 645 11.37 3.48 -18.45
CA ILE A 645 11.14 2.55 -19.58
C ILE A 645 12.47 1.93 -20.04
N GLU A 646 13.54 2.75 -20.15
CA GLU A 646 14.86 2.28 -20.56
C GLU A 646 15.46 1.28 -19.56
N GLU A 647 15.33 1.55 -18.27
CA GLU A 647 15.84 0.69 -17.19
C GLU A 647 15.07 -0.63 -17.07
N ASN A 648 13.77 -0.61 -17.36
CA ASN A 648 12.89 -1.78 -17.23
C ASN A 648 12.55 -2.46 -18.58
N ALA A 649 13.16 -2.03 -19.68
CA ALA A 649 12.87 -2.55 -21.02
C ALA A 649 13.10 -4.06 -21.15
N THR A 650 14.04 -4.63 -20.39
CA THR A 650 14.35 -6.06 -20.38
C THR A 650 13.26 -6.92 -19.72
N TYR A 651 12.41 -6.32 -18.88
CA TYR A 651 11.30 -7.02 -18.22
C TYR A 651 9.98 -6.91 -19.00
N ALA A 652 9.95 -6.11 -20.06
CA ALA A 652 8.76 -5.91 -20.86
C ALA A 652 8.55 -7.07 -21.82
N ASN A 653 7.45 -7.82 -21.68
CA ASN A 653 6.95 -8.73 -22.68
C ASN A 653 6.35 -7.91 -23.83
N ILE A 654 7.19 -7.38 -24.71
CA ILE A 654 6.74 -6.66 -25.89
C ILE A 654 6.58 -7.66 -27.02
N ASP A 655 5.39 -7.70 -27.58
CA ASP A 655 5.14 -8.31 -28.87
C ASP A 655 5.75 -7.39 -29.95
N ALA A 656 6.93 -7.74 -30.46
CA ALA A 656 7.56 -7.08 -31.57
C ALA A 656 7.08 -7.66 -32.90
#